data_a4199a382acb87da1269b29af2f05729
#
_entry.id   a4199a382acb87da1269b29af2f05729
#
_cell.length_a   1.000
_cell.length_b   1.000
_cell.length_c   1.000
_cell.angle_alpha   90.00
_cell.angle_beta   90.00
_cell.angle_gamma   90.00
#
_symmetry.space_group_name_H-M   'P 1'
#
loop_
_entity.id
_entity.type
_entity.pdbx_description
1 polymer ?
#
loop_
_entity_poly.entity_id
_entity_poly.type
_entity_poly.pdbx_seq_one_letter_code
_entity_poly.pdbx_strand_id
1 'polypeptide(L)'
;MSLKIALAGNPNCGKTTLFNALTGSNQFVGNWPGVTVEKKEGKLKKSDGVVITDLPGIYSLSPYTLEEVVARNYLIEERPDAILNIIDGTNLERNLYLTTQLTELGIPVVIAINMMDIVKKNGDKINIEELSRELGCKVVEISALKGTGIKEAADAAVEAAKNGKTVPMHTFSGPVEHTIAHIEEAAVHNMPEEQQRWYAIKLFERDDKVIEKLNLDSAVMAHIDEDIKNVEKELDDDAESIITNERYVYIAEIIKGCYKKKSAGKLTTSDKIDKVVTNRFAALPIFAVIMFLVYYISMVTVGTAATDWANDGLFGDGWHLFSIGSADYEDASGAYSDAMEAVNGFVTIEPDSEDFDASTALETLKSYKPEGENPSVQIDVEDEETLEVSQLTVYYKEIPADADKDTTLGITYLDAVKYFEEGGESAFEEPDPASYGVWVPGIPVLIEQGLDAVNCVDWLKGLILDGIVAGVGAVLGFVPQMLVLFILLAILEACGYMARIAFVLDRIFRKFGLSGKSFIPILVGTGCGIPGIMASRTIENERDRRMTIMTTTFIPCGAKQPFIAMIAGAIFGGSPWIATGAYFLGMAAIIVSGIILKKTKMFAGDPAPFVMELPAYHIPTVGNVLRSMWERGWSFIKKAGTIILLSTIVVWFTSFFGWVGDSFQMLKADGSQMDCSILANIGKAICWIFAPLGWGDWQATVAAVTGLVAKENIVATMGILYGSGDATVWQTLASSFTAVTGMSFLVFNLLCAPCFAAMGAIKREMNNAKWFWFAIGYECGFAYVIALMINYFGKLFTGALAGAGDIIGLIVAFLLLAALIYLLVRPYKESKKLGVKVKVTK
;
A
#
# COMPACT_ATOMS: atom_id res chain seq x y z
N MET A 1 17.54 41.54 -23.93
CA MET A 1 16.67 40.75 -23.04
C MET A 1 16.90 39.27 -23.40
N SER A 2 17.01 38.38 -22.43
CA SER A 2 17.06 36.96 -22.69
C SER A 2 15.67 36.44 -23.04
N LEU A 3 15.51 35.75 -24.16
CA LEU A 3 14.25 35.15 -24.55
C LEU A 3 13.94 33.93 -23.64
N LYS A 4 12.72 33.88 -23.13
CA LYS A 4 12.24 32.77 -22.28
C LYS A 4 11.30 31.88 -23.09
N ILE A 5 11.63 30.59 -23.23
CA ILE A 5 10.76 29.62 -23.91
C ILE A 5 10.32 28.58 -22.87
N ALA A 6 9.01 28.38 -22.74
CA ALA A 6 8.44 27.33 -21.92
C ALA A 6 8.35 26.01 -22.70
N LEU A 7 8.86 24.92 -22.15
CA LEU A 7 8.65 23.58 -22.70
C LEU A 7 7.45 22.92 -22.00
N ALA A 8 6.36 22.78 -22.73
CA ALA A 8 5.11 22.18 -22.23
C ALA A 8 4.85 20.83 -22.91
N GLY A 9 4.01 20.01 -22.31
CA GLY A 9 3.57 18.74 -22.91
C GLY A 9 3.05 17.75 -21.86
N ASN A 10 2.34 16.75 -22.36
CA ASN A 10 1.77 15.71 -21.51
C ASN A 10 2.85 14.85 -20.84
N PRO A 11 2.53 14.20 -19.72
CA PRO A 11 3.43 13.16 -19.18
C PRO A 11 3.75 12.10 -20.23
N ASN A 12 4.98 11.60 -20.24
CA ASN A 12 5.48 10.56 -21.16
C ASN A 12 5.57 10.92 -22.66
N CYS A 13 5.29 12.14 -23.07
CA CYS A 13 5.47 12.57 -24.48
C CYS A 13 6.94 12.72 -24.91
N GLY A 14 7.91 12.51 -24.01
CA GLY A 14 9.35 12.63 -24.27
C GLY A 14 9.95 14.02 -23.94
N LYS A 15 9.25 14.82 -23.12
CA LYS A 15 9.63 16.19 -22.73
C LYS A 15 11.03 16.28 -22.13
N THR A 16 11.35 15.46 -21.14
CA THR A 16 12.67 15.45 -20.49
C THR A 16 13.79 15.05 -21.47
N THR A 17 13.50 14.14 -22.39
CA THR A 17 14.47 13.77 -23.44
C THR A 17 14.75 14.93 -24.38
N LEU A 18 13.71 15.64 -24.79
CA LEU A 18 13.86 16.86 -25.63
C LEU A 18 14.58 17.95 -24.88
N PHE A 19 14.22 18.23 -23.61
CA PHE A 19 14.89 19.23 -22.79
C PHE A 19 16.41 18.98 -22.67
N ASN A 20 16.79 17.74 -22.36
CA ASN A 20 18.20 17.34 -22.26
C ASN A 20 18.94 17.48 -23.60
N ALA A 21 18.27 17.18 -24.70
CA ALA A 21 18.85 17.34 -26.03
C ALA A 21 19.09 18.83 -26.40
N LEU A 22 18.16 19.70 -26.02
CA LEU A 22 18.23 21.14 -26.27
C LEU A 22 19.25 21.87 -25.39
N THR A 23 19.33 21.54 -24.09
CA THR A 23 20.13 22.28 -23.10
C THR A 23 21.48 21.63 -22.77
N GLY A 24 21.58 20.30 -22.87
CA GLY A 24 22.80 19.55 -22.52
C GLY A 24 23.11 19.59 -21.03
N SER A 25 24.39 19.84 -20.67
CA SER A 25 24.84 19.88 -19.28
C SER A 25 24.60 21.23 -18.56
N ASN A 26 24.17 22.27 -19.28
CA ASN A 26 23.96 23.62 -18.73
C ASN A 26 22.53 23.76 -18.18
N GLN A 27 22.24 23.05 -17.12
CA GLN A 27 20.91 22.99 -16.49
C GLN A 27 20.98 23.47 -15.04
N PHE A 28 20.00 24.24 -14.63
CA PHE A 28 19.72 24.58 -13.22
C PHE A 28 18.53 23.75 -12.76
N VAL A 29 18.70 23.03 -11.67
CA VAL A 29 17.65 22.21 -11.06
C VAL A 29 17.35 22.74 -9.67
N GLY A 30 16.10 23.04 -9.40
CA GLY A 30 15.61 23.52 -8.11
C GLY A 30 14.15 23.14 -7.94
N ASN A 31 13.46 23.73 -6.97
CA ASN A 31 12.01 23.58 -6.82
C ASN A 31 11.30 24.88 -7.20
N TRP A 32 10.08 24.75 -7.69
CA TRP A 32 9.20 25.90 -7.88
C TRP A 32 8.93 26.57 -6.52
N PRO A 33 8.86 27.92 -6.46
CA PRO A 33 8.67 28.65 -5.21
C PRO A 33 7.43 28.17 -4.44
N GLY A 34 7.63 27.73 -3.19
CA GLY A 34 6.55 27.36 -2.27
C GLY A 34 5.95 25.97 -2.47
N VAL A 35 6.49 25.16 -3.38
CA VAL A 35 6.02 23.80 -3.67
C VAL A 35 7.18 22.81 -3.84
N THR A 36 6.88 21.51 -3.73
CA THR A 36 7.88 20.42 -3.88
C THR A 36 8.07 19.96 -5.34
N VAL A 37 7.51 20.71 -6.30
CA VAL A 37 7.61 20.39 -7.73
C VAL A 37 8.96 20.84 -8.25
N GLU A 38 9.64 19.98 -8.99
CA GLU A 38 10.97 20.26 -9.54
C GLU A 38 10.90 21.28 -10.68
N LYS A 39 11.77 22.32 -10.63
CA LYS A 39 11.95 23.32 -11.68
C LYS A 39 13.27 23.08 -12.40
N LYS A 40 13.25 22.96 -13.72
CA LYS A 40 14.44 22.85 -14.55
C LYS A 40 14.52 24.00 -15.54
N GLU A 41 15.64 24.68 -15.56
CA GLU A 41 15.95 25.72 -16.53
C GLU A 41 17.28 25.44 -17.18
N GLY A 42 17.40 25.72 -18.46
CA GLY A 42 18.65 25.52 -19.19
C GLY A 42 18.82 26.50 -20.35
N LYS A 43 20.06 26.79 -20.69
CA LYS A 43 20.37 27.62 -21.87
C LYS A 43 20.33 26.76 -23.13
N LEU A 44 19.69 27.26 -24.18
CA LEU A 44 19.67 26.62 -25.48
C LEU A 44 21.08 26.51 -26.05
N LYS A 45 21.47 25.30 -26.50
CA LYS A 45 22.76 25.06 -27.15
C LYS A 45 22.89 25.93 -28.41
N LYS A 46 24.04 26.54 -28.60
CA LYS A 46 24.40 27.36 -29.79
C LYS A 46 23.54 28.63 -30.00
N SER A 47 22.82 29.09 -28.98
CA SER A 47 22.06 30.34 -29.02
C SER A 47 22.31 31.12 -27.73
N ASP A 48 23.02 32.23 -27.84
CA ASP A 48 23.25 33.10 -26.68
C ASP A 48 21.99 33.89 -26.33
N GLY A 49 21.59 33.83 -25.05
CA GLY A 49 20.46 34.64 -24.53
C GLY A 49 19.08 33.95 -24.59
N VAL A 50 18.97 32.66 -24.92
CA VAL A 50 17.71 31.93 -24.89
C VAL A 50 17.71 30.94 -23.71
N VAL A 51 16.71 31.08 -22.84
CA VAL A 51 16.48 30.20 -21.67
C VAL A 51 15.26 29.34 -21.92
N ILE A 52 15.40 28.01 -21.72
CA ILE A 52 14.29 27.08 -21.78
C ILE A 52 13.93 26.66 -20.35
N THR A 53 12.65 26.81 -19.99
CA THR A 53 12.08 26.38 -18.72
C THR A 53 11.25 25.12 -18.95
N ASP A 54 11.64 24.00 -18.31
CA ASP A 54 10.87 22.75 -18.37
C ASP A 54 9.68 22.83 -17.39
N LEU A 55 8.47 22.85 -17.92
CA LEU A 55 7.25 22.81 -17.11
C LEU A 55 6.98 21.36 -16.66
N PRO A 56 6.29 21.15 -15.55
CA PRO A 56 5.79 19.82 -15.18
C PRO A 56 4.98 19.19 -16.31
N GLY A 57 4.97 17.87 -16.40
CA GLY A 57 4.08 17.16 -17.35
C GLY A 57 2.64 17.30 -16.90
N ILE A 58 1.79 17.89 -17.72
CA ILE A 58 0.39 18.19 -17.39
C ILE A 58 -0.54 17.72 -18.51
N TYR A 59 -1.78 17.41 -18.15
CA TYR A 59 -2.81 17.06 -19.13
C TYR A 59 -3.73 18.22 -19.44
N SER A 60 -3.83 19.17 -18.52
CA SER A 60 -4.73 20.32 -18.59
C SER A 60 -4.15 21.51 -17.83
N LEU A 61 -4.62 22.70 -18.12
CA LEU A 61 -4.37 23.91 -17.33
C LEU A 61 -5.41 24.11 -16.21
N SER A 62 -6.26 23.14 -15.96
CA SER A 62 -7.20 23.15 -14.84
C SER A 62 -6.48 22.88 -13.51
N PRO A 63 -6.84 23.54 -12.39
CA PRO A 63 -6.06 23.52 -11.15
C PRO A 63 -6.35 22.28 -10.28
N TYR A 64 -6.30 21.08 -10.87
CA TYR A 64 -6.57 19.83 -10.14
C TYR A 64 -5.35 19.25 -9.43
N THR A 65 -4.15 19.40 -10.03
CA THR A 65 -2.89 18.93 -9.46
C THR A 65 -1.96 20.09 -9.14
N LEU A 66 -0.95 19.87 -8.27
CA LEU A 66 0.07 20.89 -7.97
C LEU A 66 0.89 21.25 -9.20
N GLU A 67 1.18 20.24 -10.02
CA GLU A 67 1.90 20.39 -11.29
C GLU A 67 1.14 21.28 -12.27
N GLU A 68 -0.17 21.08 -12.40
CA GLU A 68 -1.04 21.90 -13.25
C GLU A 68 -1.15 23.34 -12.73
N VAL A 69 -1.28 23.51 -11.41
CA VAL A 69 -1.27 24.83 -10.77
C VAL A 69 0.03 25.58 -11.03
N VAL A 70 1.18 24.90 -10.91
CA VAL A 70 2.50 25.49 -11.15
C VAL A 70 2.66 25.89 -12.61
N ALA A 71 2.36 25.00 -13.54
CA ALA A 71 2.48 25.28 -14.98
C ALA A 71 1.54 26.41 -15.41
N ARG A 72 0.29 26.39 -14.95
CA ARG A 72 -0.69 27.45 -15.20
C ARG A 72 -0.23 28.81 -14.68
N ASN A 73 0.21 28.87 -13.42
CA ASN A 73 0.65 30.15 -12.83
C ASN A 73 1.86 30.70 -13.57
N TYR A 74 2.83 29.85 -13.94
CA TYR A 74 3.97 30.27 -14.72
C TYR A 74 3.56 30.87 -16.09
N LEU A 75 2.68 30.19 -16.80
CA LEU A 75 2.23 30.63 -18.13
C LEU A 75 1.41 31.95 -18.07
N ILE A 76 0.63 32.18 -17.00
CA ILE A 76 -0.23 33.36 -16.85
C ILE A 76 0.51 34.55 -16.24
N GLU A 77 1.37 34.31 -15.24
CA GLU A 77 2.03 35.37 -14.48
C GLU A 77 3.39 35.75 -15.07
N GLU A 78 4.24 34.79 -15.43
CA GLU A 78 5.56 35.04 -16.00
C GLU A 78 5.52 35.28 -17.52
N ARG A 79 4.49 34.77 -18.21
CA ARG A 79 4.25 34.92 -19.65
C ARG A 79 5.55 34.77 -20.47
N PRO A 80 6.01 33.54 -20.72
CA PRO A 80 7.18 33.30 -21.57
C PRO A 80 6.98 33.87 -22.98
N ASP A 81 8.07 34.18 -23.68
CA ASP A 81 8.03 34.74 -25.04
C ASP A 81 7.49 33.73 -26.07
N ALA A 82 7.64 32.42 -25.82
CA ALA A 82 7.01 31.37 -26.62
C ALA A 82 6.83 30.09 -25.80
N ILE A 83 5.94 29.23 -26.29
CA ILE A 83 5.72 27.89 -25.76
C ILE A 83 6.13 26.87 -26.83
N LEU A 84 7.06 25.95 -26.48
CA LEU A 84 7.36 24.77 -27.27
C LEU A 84 6.55 23.60 -26.67
N ASN A 85 5.45 23.22 -27.32
CA ASN A 85 4.58 22.16 -26.86
C ASN A 85 4.97 20.84 -27.54
N ILE A 86 5.44 19.86 -26.75
CA ILE A 86 5.77 18.50 -27.24
C ILE A 86 4.56 17.59 -27.09
N ILE A 87 4.17 16.95 -28.20
CA ILE A 87 3.05 16.04 -28.24
C ILE A 87 3.48 14.66 -28.76
N ASP A 88 2.81 13.62 -28.31
CA ASP A 88 3.03 12.25 -28.75
C ASP A 88 2.22 11.98 -30.03
N GLY A 89 2.90 11.77 -31.13
CA GLY A 89 2.28 11.48 -32.44
C GLY A 89 1.52 10.16 -32.49
N THR A 90 1.77 9.24 -31.56
CA THR A 90 1.02 7.97 -31.48
C THR A 90 -0.33 8.12 -30.77
N ASN A 91 -0.50 9.20 -29.98
CA ASN A 91 -1.69 9.51 -29.19
C ASN A 91 -2.11 10.99 -29.39
N LEU A 92 -2.29 11.37 -30.65
CA LEU A 92 -2.48 12.76 -31.04
C LEU A 92 -3.71 13.40 -30.39
N GLU A 93 -4.85 12.70 -30.38
CA GLU A 93 -6.14 13.19 -29.90
C GLU A 93 -6.05 13.76 -28.47
N ARG A 94 -5.44 13.02 -27.58
CA ARG A 94 -5.33 13.40 -26.19
C ARG A 94 -4.32 14.53 -25.95
N ASN A 95 -3.22 14.51 -26.70
CA ASN A 95 -2.20 15.54 -26.56
C ASN A 95 -2.68 16.90 -27.09
N LEU A 96 -3.59 16.89 -28.04
CA LEU A 96 -4.20 18.11 -28.57
C LEU A 96 -5.11 18.81 -27.55
N TYR A 97 -5.62 18.13 -26.54
CA TYR A 97 -6.43 18.75 -25.47
C TYR A 97 -5.64 19.82 -24.69
N LEU A 98 -4.42 19.53 -24.29
CA LEU A 98 -3.54 20.55 -23.70
C LEU A 98 -3.17 21.61 -24.73
N THR A 99 -2.94 21.21 -25.98
CA THR A 99 -2.57 22.13 -27.07
C THR A 99 -3.63 23.21 -27.28
N THR A 100 -4.92 22.85 -27.30
CA THR A 100 -6.01 23.82 -27.44
C THR A 100 -6.01 24.84 -26.31
N GLN A 101 -5.78 24.41 -25.08
CA GLN A 101 -5.69 25.32 -23.94
C GLN A 101 -4.45 26.24 -23.98
N LEU A 102 -3.32 25.75 -24.51
CA LEU A 102 -2.12 26.54 -24.66
C LEU A 102 -2.29 27.62 -25.76
N THR A 103 -2.99 27.31 -26.84
CA THR A 103 -3.28 28.29 -27.91
C THR A 103 -4.26 29.36 -27.44
N GLU A 104 -5.17 29.05 -26.51
CA GLU A 104 -6.10 30.02 -25.90
C GLU A 104 -5.40 31.10 -25.08
N LEU A 105 -4.16 30.89 -24.60
CA LEU A 105 -3.43 31.85 -23.77
C LEU A 105 -2.90 33.11 -24.54
N GLY A 106 -2.93 33.05 -25.89
CA GLY A 106 -2.39 34.14 -26.74
C GLY A 106 -0.86 34.26 -26.68
N ILE A 107 -0.15 33.27 -26.16
CA ILE A 107 1.30 33.15 -26.20
C ILE A 107 1.69 32.41 -27.47
N PRO A 108 2.75 32.81 -28.22
CA PRO A 108 3.20 32.08 -29.40
C PRO A 108 3.49 30.60 -29.10
N VAL A 109 2.81 29.68 -29.79
CA VAL A 109 2.95 28.23 -29.60
C VAL A 109 3.60 27.59 -30.84
N VAL A 110 4.59 26.75 -30.61
CA VAL A 110 5.14 25.82 -31.60
C VAL A 110 4.91 24.39 -31.13
N ILE A 111 4.41 23.55 -32.02
CA ILE A 111 4.12 22.15 -31.70
C ILE A 111 5.23 21.26 -32.25
N ALA A 112 5.83 20.44 -31.39
CA ALA A 112 6.79 19.41 -31.76
C ALA A 112 6.14 18.03 -31.63
N ILE A 113 5.79 17.41 -32.76
CA ILE A 113 5.23 16.04 -32.76
C ILE A 113 6.36 15.05 -32.62
N ASN A 114 6.44 14.41 -31.46
CA ASN A 114 7.44 13.41 -31.14
C ASN A 114 6.99 11.98 -31.53
N MET A 115 7.91 11.03 -31.48
CA MET A 115 7.70 9.62 -31.82
C MET A 115 7.29 9.39 -33.30
N MET A 116 7.64 10.32 -34.21
CA MET A 116 7.35 10.20 -35.63
C MET A 116 7.99 8.97 -36.28
N ASP A 117 9.07 8.44 -35.72
CA ASP A 117 9.67 7.18 -36.14
C ASP A 117 8.74 5.98 -35.84
N ILE A 118 7.99 6.00 -34.77
CA ILE A 118 7.00 4.99 -34.41
C ILE A 118 5.76 5.13 -35.31
N VAL A 119 5.27 6.35 -35.50
CA VAL A 119 4.13 6.65 -36.38
C VAL A 119 4.41 6.12 -37.82
N LYS A 120 5.60 6.44 -38.37
CA LYS A 120 6.04 5.96 -39.68
C LYS A 120 6.22 4.45 -39.72
N LYS A 121 6.73 3.81 -38.64
CA LYS A 121 6.86 2.35 -38.53
C LYS A 121 5.49 1.64 -38.56
N ASN A 122 4.50 2.24 -37.88
CA ASN A 122 3.12 1.72 -37.90
C ASN A 122 2.42 1.92 -39.24
N GLY A 123 2.96 2.75 -40.10
CA GLY A 123 2.41 3.10 -41.38
C GLY A 123 1.27 4.11 -41.34
N ASP A 124 1.12 4.79 -40.20
CA ASP A 124 0.17 5.88 -40.04
C ASP A 124 0.72 7.16 -40.68
N LYS A 125 -0.17 8.06 -41.08
CA LYS A 125 0.17 9.33 -41.74
C LYS A 125 -0.50 10.47 -41.01
N ILE A 126 0.29 11.48 -40.64
CA ILE A 126 -0.17 12.76 -40.09
C ILE A 126 0.10 13.82 -41.16
N ASN A 127 -0.92 14.60 -41.52
CA ASN A 127 -0.78 15.74 -42.39
C ASN A 127 -0.38 16.97 -41.57
N ILE A 128 0.91 17.26 -41.54
CA ILE A 128 1.50 18.34 -40.74
C ILE A 128 1.03 19.72 -41.17
N GLU A 129 0.90 19.95 -42.48
CA GLU A 129 0.47 21.23 -43.05
C GLU A 129 -0.99 21.53 -42.69
N GLU A 130 -1.86 20.55 -42.80
CA GLU A 130 -3.26 20.64 -42.42
C GLU A 130 -3.40 20.91 -40.90
N LEU A 131 -2.68 20.13 -40.10
CA LEU A 131 -2.68 20.29 -38.65
C LEU A 131 -2.17 21.65 -38.21
N SER A 132 -1.15 22.18 -38.88
CA SER A 132 -0.61 23.53 -38.64
C SER A 132 -1.63 24.60 -38.97
N ARG A 133 -2.39 24.43 -40.06
CA ARG A 133 -3.45 25.34 -40.46
C ARG A 133 -4.62 25.36 -39.47
N GLU A 134 -5.11 24.17 -39.11
CA GLU A 134 -6.25 24.01 -38.20
C GLU A 134 -5.95 24.53 -36.75
N LEU A 135 -4.72 24.35 -36.28
CA LEU A 135 -4.31 24.82 -34.94
C LEU A 135 -3.77 26.27 -34.93
N GLY A 136 -3.57 26.88 -36.10
CA GLY A 136 -3.06 28.26 -36.20
C GLY A 136 -1.64 28.47 -35.68
N CYS A 137 -0.82 27.40 -35.63
CA CYS A 137 0.54 27.44 -35.13
C CYS A 137 1.48 26.53 -35.90
N LYS A 138 2.79 26.80 -35.84
CA LYS A 138 3.78 26.00 -36.54
C LYS A 138 3.94 24.61 -35.91
N VAL A 139 3.90 23.57 -36.77
CA VAL A 139 4.06 22.18 -36.35
C VAL A 139 5.33 21.60 -36.96
N VAL A 140 6.14 20.90 -36.17
CA VAL A 140 7.42 20.28 -36.56
C VAL A 140 7.45 18.80 -36.19
N GLU A 141 7.88 17.94 -37.08
CA GLU A 141 8.11 16.53 -36.79
C GLU A 141 9.42 16.31 -36.07
N ILE A 142 9.42 15.59 -34.96
CA ILE A 142 10.63 15.23 -34.22
C ILE A 142 10.65 13.75 -33.83
N SER A 143 11.85 13.26 -33.55
CA SER A 143 12.10 12.07 -32.74
C SER A 143 13.18 12.43 -31.71
N ALA A 144 12.74 12.71 -30.50
CA ALA A 144 13.63 13.12 -29.40
C ALA A 144 14.68 12.03 -29.08
N LEU A 145 14.29 10.75 -29.21
CA LEU A 145 15.20 9.62 -28.98
C LEU A 145 16.28 9.50 -30.07
N LYS A 146 15.92 9.74 -31.35
CA LYS A 146 16.86 9.67 -32.49
C LYS A 146 17.57 11.00 -32.75
N GLY A 147 17.17 12.06 -32.09
CA GLY A 147 17.75 13.39 -32.29
C GLY A 147 17.38 14.09 -33.58
N THR A 148 16.32 13.62 -34.33
CA THR A 148 15.90 14.23 -35.60
C THR A 148 14.87 15.31 -35.35
N GLY A 149 14.90 16.42 -36.13
CA GLY A 149 13.95 17.54 -36.08
C GLY A 149 14.11 18.46 -34.86
N ILE A 150 14.98 18.16 -33.88
CA ILE A 150 15.13 18.93 -32.63
C ILE A 150 15.61 20.35 -32.89
N LYS A 151 16.57 20.52 -33.82
CA LYS A 151 17.08 21.83 -34.17
C LYS A 151 16.00 22.69 -34.85
N GLU A 152 15.26 22.13 -35.74
CA GLU A 152 14.14 22.78 -36.45
C GLU A 152 13.05 23.24 -35.49
N ALA A 153 12.72 22.41 -34.48
CA ALA A 153 11.76 22.77 -33.45
C ALA A 153 12.28 23.94 -32.57
N ALA A 154 13.59 23.89 -32.21
CA ALA A 154 14.22 24.96 -31.44
C ALA A 154 14.24 26.30 -32.22
N ASP A 155 14.68 26.27 -33.49
CA ASP A 155 14.77 27.44 -34.36
C ASP A 155 13.36 28.04 -34.58
N ALA A 156 12.32 27.19 -34.79
CA ALA A 156 10.94 27.59 -34.89
C ALA A 156 10.42 28.27 -33.61
N ALA A 157 10.76 27.73 -32.43
CA ALA A 157 10.37 28.31 -31.15
C ALA A 157 11.03 29.65 -30.91
N VAL A 158 12.29 29.82 -31.30
CA VAL A 158 13.02 31.10 -31.21
C VAL A 158 12.44 32.12 -32.19
N GLU A 159 12.04 31.70 -33.40
CA GLU A 159 11.39 32.56 -34.40
C GLU A 159 10.02 33.03 -33.90
N ALA A 160 9.21 32.11 -33.35
CA ALA A 160 7.94 32.40 -32.74
C ALA A 160 8.05 33.37 -31.56
N ALA A 161 9.08 33.23 -30.73
CA ALA A 161 9.35 34.14 -29.60
C ALA A 161 9.70 35.58 -30.03
N LYS A 162 10.22 35.77 -31.23
CA LYS A 162 10.60 37.09 -31.76
C LYS A 162 9.47 37.83 -32.45
N ASN A 163 8.68 37.11 -33.23
CA ASN A 163 7.75 37.73 -34.18
C ASN A 163 6.37 37.05 -34.22
N GLY A 164 6.18 35.96 -33.42
CA GLY A 164 4.97 35.16 -33.51
C GLY A 164 3.79 35.75 -32.72
N LYS A 165 2.60 35.48 -33.23
CA LYS A 165 1.32 35.56 -32.51
C LYS A 165 0.58 34.24 -32.77
N THR A 166 -0.03 33.67 -31.74
CA THR A 166 -0.96 32.53 -31.90
C THR A 166 -2.36 33.06 -31.62
N VAL A 167 -3.23 32.87 -32.57
CA VAL A 167 -4.65 33.19 -32.45
C VAL A 167 -5.40 31.87 -32.39
N PRO A 168 -6.24 31.63 -31.36
CA PRO A 168 -7.05 30.41 -31.25
C PRO A 168 -7.97 30.33 -32.48
N MET A 169 -7.92 29.22 -33.21
CA MET A 169 -8.73 29.00 -34.41
C MET A 169 -10.02 28.25 -34.11
N HIS A 170 -10.17 27.71 -32.91
CA HIS A 170 -11.35 26.93 -32.57
C HIS A 170 -12.53 27.82 -32.17
N THR A 171 -13.70 27.43 -32.65
CA THR A 171 -15.00 27.98 -32.25
C THR A 171 -15.81 26.84 -31.63
N PHE A 172 -16.56 27.19 -30.60
CA PHE A 172 -17.44 26.21 -29.91
C PHE A 172 -18.84 26.19 -30.58
N SER A 173 -19.73 25.34 -30.08
CA SER A 173 -21.12 25.31 -30.54
C SER A 173 -21.82 26.65 -30.35
N GLY A 174 -22.83 26.95 -31.16
CA GLY A 174 -23.48 28.25 -31.21
C GLY A 174 -23.91 28.85 -29.86
N PRO A 175 -24.61 28.12 -28.96
CA PRO A 175 -24.98 28.61 -27.63
C PRO A 175 -23.77 28.92 -26.75
N VAL A 176 -22.73 28.07 -26.77
CA VAL A 176 -21.53 28.25 -25.97
C VAL A 176 -20.71 29.43 -26.45
N GLU A 177 -20.48 29.53 -27.79
CA GLU A 177 -19.72 30.63 -28.42
C GLU A 177 -20.40 31.97 -28.19
N HIS A 178 -21.73 32.04 -28.31
CA HIS A 178 -22.50 33.24 -28.05
C HIS A 178 -22.34 33.71 -26.59
N THR A 179 -22.41 32.81 -25.64
CA THR A 179 -22.22 33.17 -24.22
C THR A 179 -20.76 33.58 -23.91
N ILE A 180 -19.78 32.96 -24.53
CA ILE A 180 -18.37 33.36 -24.40
C ILE A 180 -18.15 34.76 -24.94
N ALA A 181 -18.71 35.11 -26.11
CA ALA A 181 -18.64 36.42 -26.67
C ALA A 181 -19.32 37.49 -25.79
N HIS A 182 -20.48 37.19 -25.18
CA HIS A 182 -21.10 38.03 -24.17
C HIS A 182 -20.22 38.29 -22.95
N ILE A 183 -19.54 37.20 -22.46
CA ILE A 183 -18.62 37.34 -21.32
C ILE A 183 -17.39 38.19 -21.73
N GLU A 184 -16.88 38.03 -22.94
CA GLU A 184 -15.77 38.86 -23.47
C GLU A 184 -16.13 40.35 -23.43
N GLU A 185 -17.31 40.71 -23.92
CA GLU A 185 -17.80 42.07 -23.95
C GLU A 185 -18.09 42.61 -22.54
N ALA A 186 -18.75 41.84 -21.69
CA ALA A 186 -19.22 42.30 -20.38
C ALA A 186 -18.12 42.37 -19.32
N ALA A 187 -17.10 41.50 -19.35
CA ALA A 187 -16.18 41.34 -18.24
C ALA A 187 -14.71 41.63 -18.59
N VAL A 188 -14.26 41.36 -19.84
CA VAL A 188 -12.83 41.34 -20.18
C VAL A 188 -12.48 42.22 -21.39
N HIS A 189 -13.43 43.04 -21.91
CA HIS A 189 -13.23 43.92 -23.03
C HIS A 189 -12.02 44.89 -22.89
N ASN A 190 -11.70 45.27 -21.65
CA ASN A 190 -10.57 46.16 -21.36
C ASN A 190 -9.21 45.46 -21.30
N MET A 191 -9.18 44.15 -21.50
CA MET A 191 -7.95 43.36 -21.52
C MET A 191 -7.36 43.30 -22.94
N PRO A 192 -6.05 42.95 -23.07
CA PRO A 192 -5.47 42.70 -24.38
C PRO A 192 -6.29 41.61 -25.14
N GLU A 193 -6.61 41.86 -26.41
CA GLU A 193 -7.43 41.01 -27.26
C GLU A 193 -6.99 39.53 -27.22
N GLU A 194 -5.70 39.29 -27.17
CA GLU A 194 -5.08 37.95 -27.11
C GLU A 194 -5.41 37.18 -25.83
N GLN A 195 -5.88 37.85 -24.77
CA GLN A 195 -6.19 37.23 -23.47
C GLN A 195 -7.69 37.12 -23.23
N GLN A 196 -8.50 37.92 -23.92
CA GLN A 196 -9.94 37.99 -23.63
C GLN A 196 -10.60 36.63 -23.70
N ARG A 197 -10.35 35.85 -24.75
CA ARG A 197 -10.94 34.51 -24.93
C ARG A 197 -10.61 33.55 -23.80
N TRP A 198 -9.35 33.49 -23.37
CA TRP A 198 -8.97 32.57 -22.27
C TRP A 198 -9.69 32.94 -20.96
N TYR A 199 -9.74 34.24 -20.64
CA TYR A 199 -10.42 34.70 -19.43
C TYR A 199 -11.93 34.48 -19.53
N ALA A 200 -12.56 34.70 -20.69
CA ALA A 200 -13.98 34.43 -20.89
C ALA A 200 -14.34 32.96 -20.73
N ILE A 201 -13.53 32.04 -21.30
CA ILE A 201 -13.70 30.63 -21.13
C ILE A 201 -13.57 30.24 -19.64
N LYS A 202 -12.60 30.82 -18.92
CA LYS A 202 -12.42 30.55 -17.49
C LYS A 202 -13.53 31.11 -16.61
N LEU A 203 -14.12 32.24 -16.99
CA LEU A 203 -15.31 32.76 -16.35
C LEU A 203 -16.53 31.89 -16.62
N PHE A 204 -16.68 31.37 -17.84
CA PHE A 204 -17.71 30.37 -18.16
C PHE A 204 -17.56 29.11 -17.33
N GLU A 205 -16.33 28.58 -17.16
CA GLU A 205 -16.02 27.43 -16.30
C GLU A 205 -16.16 27.76 -14.79
N ARG A 206 -16.51 29.01 -14.40
CA ARG A 206 -16.58 29.48 -13.01
C ARG A 206 -15.26 29.27 -12.23
N ASP A 207 -14.12 29.54 -12.86
CA ASP A 207 -12.82 29.41 -12.21
C ASP A 207 -12.65 30.47 -11.11
N ASP A 208 -12.65 30.02 -9.84
CA ASP A 208 -12.59 30.88 -8.66
C ASP A 208 -11.39 31.83 -8.66
N LYS A 209 -10.23 31.38 -9.15
CA LYS A 209 -9.01 32.19 -9.17
C LYS A 209 -9.07 33.31 -10.20
N VAL A 210 -9.73 33.06 -11.32
CA VAL A 210 -9.96 34.07 -12.36
C VAL A 210 -10.99 35.08 -11.88
N ILE A 211 -12.07 34.59 -11.24
CA ILE A 211 -13.08 35.48 -10.64
C ILE A 211 -12.47 36.36 -9.56
N GLU A 212 -11.66 35.82 -8.67
CA GLU A 212 -10.97 36.56 -7.61
C GLU A 212 -9.96 37.59 -8.20
N LYS A 213 -9.25 37.24 -9.28
CA LYS A 213 -8.26 38.09 -9.92
C LYS A 213 -8.90 39.28 -10.65
N LEU A 214 -10.01 39.04 -11.33
CA LEU A 214 -10.72 40.06 -12.11
C LEU A 214 -11.53 40.98 -11.21
N ASN A 215 -11.93 40.56 -10.01
CA ASN A 215 -12.68 41.33 -9.03
C ASN A 215 -13.85 42.11 -9.68
N LEU A 216 -14.67 41.40 -10.46
CA LEU A 216 -15.80 41.96 -11.20
C LEU A 216 -16.91 42.44 -10.27
N ASP A 217 -17.72 43.41 -10.73
CA ASP A 217 -18.89 43.87 -10.03
C ASP A 217 -19.90 42.73 -9.88
N SER A 218 -20.55 42.66 -8.73
CA SER A 218 -21.55 41.60 -8.41
C SER A 218 -22.72 41.60 -9.40
N ALA A 219 -23.08 42.72 -9.99
CA ALA A 219 -24.12 42.82 -11.01
C ALA A 219 -23.71 42.16 -12.33
N VAL A 220 -22.45 42.39 -12.76
CA VAL A 220 -21.86 41.73 -13.96
C VAL A 220 -21.75 40.22 -13.74
N MET A 221 -21.29 39.80 -12.57
CA MET A 221 -21.19 38.39 -12.24
C MET A 221 -22.55 37.66 -12.21
N ALA A 222 -23.59 38.37 -11.69
CA ALA A 222 -24.93 37.79 -11.68
C ALA A 222 -25.49 37.58 -13.10
N HIS A 223 -25.20 38.54 -14.01
CA HIS A 223 -25.61 38.44 -15.40
C HIS A 223 -24.89 37.29 -16.13
N ILE A 224 -23.58 37.23 -15.99
CA ILE A 224 -22.78 36.13 -16.53
C ILE A 224 -23.23 34.74 -16.02
N ASP A 225 -23.53 34.61 -14.73
CA ASP A 225 -24.00 33.37 -14.13
C ASP A 225 -25.40 32.99 -14.63
N GLU A 226 -26.26 33.96 -14.97
CA GLU A 226 -27.55 33.68 -15.60
C GLU A 226 -27.39 33.15 -17.04
N ASP A 227 -26.50 33.75 -17.83
CA ASP A 227 -26.20 33.29 -19.20
C ASP A 227 -25.61 31.85 -19.17
N ILE A 228 -24.66 31.57 -18.28
CA ILE A 228 -24.10 30.24 -18.13
C ILE A 228 -25.18 29.21 -17.73
N LYS A 229 -26.06 29.54 -16.77
CA LYS A 229 -27.15 28.63 -16.36
C LYS A 229 -28.11 28.32 -17.51
N ASN A 230 -28.36 29.28 -18.42
CA ASN A 230 -29.18 29.03 -19.58
C ASN A 230 -28.54 27.97 -20.51
N VAL A 231 -27.23 28.05 -20.74
CA VAL A 231 -26.49 27.07 -21.54
C VAL A 231 -26.42 25.71 -20.83
N GLU A 232 -26.16 25.67 -19.52
CA GLU A 232 -26.17 24.45 -18.72
C GLU A 232 -27.53 23.73 -18.82
N LYS A 233 -28.62 24.49 -18.79
CA LYS A 233 -29.97 23.94 -18.93
C LYS A 233 -30.27 23.45 -20.35
N GLU A 234 -29.75 24.11 -21.37
CA GLU A 234 -29.95 23.75 -22.78
C GLU A 234 -29.18 22.47 -23.12
N LEU A 235 -27.94 22.32 -22.61
CA LEU A 235 -27.06 21.21 -22.90
C LEU A 235 -27.12 20.08 -21.83
N ASP A 236 -27.90 20.24 -20.76
CA ASP A 236 -28.10 19.28 -19.66
C ASP A 236 -26.79 18.78 -19.03
N ASP A 237 -25.81 19.71 -18.87
CA ASP A 237 -24.49 19.42 -18.29
C ASP A 237 -23.93 20.63 -17.56
N ASP A 238 -22.90 20.45 -16.73
CA ASP A 238 -22.23 21.57 -16.06
C ASP A 238 -21.27 22.31 -16.97
N ALA A 239 -20.99 23.58 -16.66
CA ALA A 239 -20.18 24.48 -17.49
C ALA A 239 -18.78 23.93 -17.81
N GLU A 240 -18.12 23.27 -16.88
CA GLU A 240 -16.78 22.70 -17.08
C GLU A 240 -16.83 21.49 -18.00
N SER A 241 -17.83 20.62 -17.84
CA SER A 241 -18.08 19.47 -18.70
C SER A 241 -18.43 19.90 -20.13
N ILE A 242 -19.25 20.96 -20.30
CA ILE A 242 -19.61 21.52 -21.59
C ILE A 242 -18.35 21.97 -22.36
N ILE A 243 -17.51 22.81 -21.78
CA ILE A 243 -16.27 23.27 -22.42
C ILE A 243 -15.32 22.13 -22.74
N THR A 244 -15.23 21.15 -21.83
CA THR A 244 -14.41 19.96 -22.06
C THR A 244 -14.91 19.14 -23.26
N ASN A 245 -16.21 18.93 -23.36
CA ASN A 245 -16.84 18.22 -24.49
C ASN A 245 -16.63 18.97 -25.80
N GLU A 246 -16.85 20.29 -25.82
CA GLU A 246 -16.64 21.13 -26.98
C GLU A 246 -15.20 21.06 -27.51
N ARG A 247 -14.19 21.08 -26.61
CA ARG A 247 -12.78 20.88 -27.02
C ARG A 247 -12.56 19.51 -27.65
N TYR A 248 -13.16 18.45 -27.11
CA TYR A 248 -13.03 17.11 -27.70
C TYR A 248 -13.73 16.99 -29.06
N VAL A 249 -14.88 17.63 -29.27
CA VAL A 249 -15.55 17.69 -30.57
C VAL A 249 -14.65 18.34 -31.61
N TYR A 250 -14.09 19.51 -31.29
CA TYR A 250 -13.14 20.21 -32.15
C TYR A 250 -11.90 19.35 -32.49
N ILE A 251 -11.30 18.71 -31.49
CA ILE A 251 -10.14 17.83 -31.68
C ILE A 251 -10.49 16.65 -32.57
N ALA A 252 -11.65 16.03 -32.38
CA ALA A 252 -12.11 14.93 -33.21
C ALA A 252 -12.28 15.32 -34.67
N GLU A 253 -12.74 16.53 -34.97
CA GLU A 253 -12.84 17.07 -36.32
C GLU A 253 -11.45 17.27 -36.95
N ILE A 254 -10.50 17.86 -36.25
CA ILE A 254 -9.12 18.01 -36.74
C ILE A 254 -8.51 16.65 -37.07
N ILE A 255 -8.60 15.71 -36.11
CA ILE A 255 -8.00 14.37 -36.30
C ILE A 255 -8.58 13.67 -37.52
N LYS A 256 -9.88 13.77 -37.71
CA LYS A 256 -10.55 13.15 -38.87
C LYS A 256 -10.02 13.68 -40.21
N GLY A 257 -9.63 14.97 -40.25
CA GLY A 257 -9.01 15.61 -41.44
C GLY A 257 -7.51 15.29 -41.57
N CYS A 258 -6.76 15.36 -40.47
CA CYS A 258 -5.30 15.38 -40.49
C CYS A 258 -4.63 14.01 -40.23
N TYR A 259 -5.30 13.04 -39.64
CA TYR A 259 -4.70 11.76 -39.27
C TYR A 259 -5.32 10.56 -39.93
N LYS A 260 -4.51 9.80 -40.68
CA LYS A 260 -4.94 8.57 -41.37
C LYS A 260 -4.23 7.37 -40.79
N LYS A 261 -4.95 6.57 -40.00
CA LYS A 261 -4.49 5.27 -39.52
C LYS A 261 -4.54 4.23 -40.62
N LYS A 262 -3.44 3.49 -40.87
CA LYS A 262 -3.38 2.40 -41.82
C LYS A 262 -4.35 1.25 -41.46
N SER A 263 -4.61 1.06 -40.19
CA SER A 263 -5.48 0.02 -39.64
C SER A 263 -6.85 0.54 -39.19
N ALA A 264 -7.34 1.63 -39.79
CA ALA A 264 -8.66 2.17 -39.46
C ALA A 264 -9.75 1.08 -39.64
N GLY A 265 -10.45 0.76 -38.56
CA GLY A 265 -11.52 -0.25 -38.57
C GLY A 265 -11.11 -1.66 -38.13
N LYS A 266 -9.82 -1.97 -37.89
CA LYS A 266 -9.40 -3.23 -37.26
C LYS A 266 -9.06 -3.02 -35.80
N LEU A 267 -9.80 -3.67 -34.91
CA LEU A 267 -9.48 -3.69 -33.47
C LEU A 267 -8.06 -4.26 -33.29
N THR A 268 -7.21 -3.53 -32.62
CA THR A 268 -5.90 -4.02 -32.22
C THR A 268 -6.04 -5.21 -31.24
N THR A 269 -4.99 -5.97 -31.02
CA THR A 269 -5.01 -7.05 -30.02
C THR A 269 -5.29 -6.48 -28.63
N SER A 270 -4.76 -5.30 -28.30
CA SER A 270 -5.05 -4.57 -27.05
C SER A 270 -6.53 -4.24 -26.94
N ASP A 271 -7.17 -3.70 -27.99
CA ASP A 271 -8.60 -3.36 -27.97
C ASP A 271 -9.49 -4.59 -27.75
N LYS A 272 -9.09 -5.74 -28.32
CA LYS A 272 -9.83 -7.01 -28.13
C LYS A 272 -9.73 -7.49 -26.69
N ILE A 273 -8.55 -7.41 -26.08
CA ILE A 273 -8.32 -7.76 -24.68
C ILE A 273 -9.09 -6.80 -23.78
N ASP A 274 -9.03 -5.50 -24.07
CA ASP A 274 -9.73 -4.46 -23.31
C ASP A 274 -11.24 -4.66 -23.31
N LYS A 275 -11.83 -5.06 -24.44
CA LYS A 275 -13.25 -5.37 -24.53
C LYS A 275 -13.70 -6.44 -23.51
N VAL A 276 -12.81 -7.36 -23.15
CA VAL A 276 -13.08 -8.41 -22.15
C VAL A 276 -12.73 -7.92 -20.75
N VAL A 277 -11.52 -7.40 -20.58
CA VAL A 277 -10.95 -7.03 -19.27
C VAL A 277 -11.63 -5.79 -18.66
N THR A 278 -12.11 -4.85 -19.49
CA THR A 278 -12.84 -3.67 -19.01
C THR A 278 -14.36 -3.84 -19.04
N ASN A 279 -14.85 -5.04 -19.37
CA ASN A 279 -16.29 -5.33 -19.37
C ASN A 279 -16.86 -5.19 -17.95
N ARG A 280 -17.98 -4.50 -17.83
CA ARG A 280 -18.62 -4.16 -16.54
C ARG A 280 -18.86 -5.37 -15.62
N PHE A 281 -19.17 -6.54 -16.18
CA PHE A 281 -19.48 -7.76 -15.42
C PHE A 281 -18.28 -8.71 -15.33
N ALA A 282 -17.44 -8.79 -16.36
CA ALA A 282 -16.30 -9.70 -16.42
C ALA A 282 -15.06 -9.16 -15.73
N ALA A 283 -14.89 -7.83 -15.63
CA ALA A 283 -13.69 -7.21 -15.09
C ALA A 283 -13.38 -7.62 -13.63
N LEU A 284 -14.40 -7.61 -12.75
CA LEU A 284 -14.22 -7.97 -11.33
C LEU A 284 -13.86 -9.45 -11.13
N PRO A 285 -14.58 -10.43 -11.74
CA PRO A 285 -14.18 -11.84 -11.67
C PRO A 285 -12.79 -12.11 -12.23
N ILE A 286 -12.44 -11.54 -13.40
CA ILE A 286 -11.10 -11.71 -13.99
C ILE A 286 -10.03 -11.16 -13.05
N PHE A 287 -10.28 -9.99 -12.50
CA PHE A 287 -9.40 -9.37 -11.51
C PHE A 287 -9.22 -10.26 -10.28
N ALA A 288 -10.31 -10.79 -9.71
CA ALA A 288 -10.26 -11.68 -8.57
C ALA A 288 -9.41 -12.92 -8.85
N VAL A 289 -9.55 -13.54 -10.03
CA VAL A 289 -8.74 -14.70 -10.44
C VAL A 289 -7.26 -14.33 -10.58
N ILE A 290 -6.94 -13.20 -11.24
CA ILE A 290 -5.55 -12.77 -11.41
C ILE A 290 -4.90 -12.49 -10.05
N MET A 291 -5.60 -11.81 -9.15
CA MET A 291 -5.08 -11.51 -7.82
C MET A 291 -4.97 -12.76 -6.95
N PHE A 292 -5.94 -13.67 -7.06
CA PHE A 292 -5.82 -14.97 -6.40
C PHE A 292 -4.55 -15.71 -6.84
N LEU A 293 -4.26 -15.75 -8.14
CA LEU A 293 -3.03 -16.37 -8.65
C LEU A 293 -1.76 -15.66 -8.14
N VAL A 294 -1.76 -14.31 -8.10
CA VAL A 294 -0.64 -13.55 -7.56
C VAL A 294 -0.39 -13.90 -6.09
N TYR A 295 -1.44 -13.91 -5.28
CA TYR A 295 -1.31 -14.24 -3.86
C TYR A 295 -1.00 -15.71 -3.63
N TYR A 296 -1.61 -16.62 -4.39
CA TYR A 296 -1.32 -18.04 -4.29
C TYR A 296 0.16 -18.33 -4.57
N ILE A 297 0.73 -17.72 -5.61
CA ILE A 297 2.16 -17.89 -5.93
C ILE A 297 3.05 -17.25 -4.88
N SER A 298 2.70 -16.05 -4.37
CA SER A 298 3.56 -15.31 -3.45
C SER A 298 3.39 -15.67 -1.99
N MET A 299 2.22 -16.19 -1.58
CA MET A 299 1.89 -16.41 -0.17
C MET A 299 1.66 -17.88 0.21
N VAL A 300 1.45 -18.78 -0.78
CA VAL A 300 1.11 -20.18 -0.52
C VAL A 300 2.13 -21.14 -1.14
N THR A 301 2.82 -20.75 -2.21
CA THR A 301 3.76 -21.69 -2.88
C THR A 301 5.20 -21.15 -2.89
N VAL A 302 5.61 -20.51 -3.96
CA VAL A 302 7.01 -20.06 -4.15
C VAL A 302 7.47 -19.08 -3.06
N GLY A 303 6.58 -18.16 -2.65
CA GLY A 303 6.93 -17.17 -1.64
C GLY A 303 7.11 -17.81 -0.26
N THR A 304 6.20 -18.70 0.15
CA THR A 304 6.27 -19.41 1.43
C THR A 304 7.51 -20.27 1.49
N ALA A 305 7.72 -21.18 0.50
CA ALA A 305 8.91 -22.03 0.47
C ALA A 305 10.23 -21.24 0.52
N ALA A 306 10.28 -20.05 -0.08
CA ALA A 306 11.46 -19.19 0.00
C ALA A 306 11.61 -18.47 1.35
N THR A 307 10.48 -18.23 2.04
CA THR A 307 10.45 -17.59 3.37
C THR A 307 10.82 -18.64 4.43
N ASP A 308 10.27 -19.84 4.37
CA ASP A 308 10.59 -20.95 5.28
C ASP A 308 12.08 -21.28 5.19
N TRP A 309 12.61 -21.41 3.97
CA TRP A 309 14.07 -21.54 3.80
C TRP A 309 14.87 -20.37 4.41
N ALA A 310 14.35 -19.14 4.36
CA ALA A 310 15.06 -18.02 4.95
C ALA A 310 14.91 -17.98 6.48
N ASN A 311 13.75 -18.32 7.03
CA ASN A 311 13.51 -18.31 8.47
C ASN A 311 14.19 -19.49 9.15
N ASP A 312 13.92 -20.71 8.69
CA ASP A 312 14.40 -21.92 9.36
C ASP A 312 15.82 -22.25 8.96
N GLY A 313 16.18 -22.00 7.70
CA GLY A 313 17.53 -22.24 7.19
C GLY A 313 18.52 -21.13 7.51
N LEU A 314 18.30 -19.92 6.95
CA LEU A 314 19.30 -18.85 7.01
C LEU A 314 19.33 -18.13 8.39
N PHE A 315 18.17 -17.89 8.98
CA PHE A 315 17.97 -17.20 10.25
C PHE A 315 17.52 -18.10 11.40
N GLY A 316 17.31 -19.39 11.14
CA GLY A 316 17.08 -20.46 12.12
C GLY A 316 18.31 -21.34 12.30
N ASP A 317 18.09 -22.62 12.43
CA ASP A 317 19.13 -23.61 12.78
C ASP A 317 20.07 -23.93 11.63
N GLY A 318 19.56 -23.89 10.37
CA GLY A 318 20.36 -24.17 9.19
C GLY A 318 19.57 -24.94 8.11
N TRP A 319 20.28 -25.36 7.07
CA TRP A 319 19.65 -26.11 5.97
C TRP A 319 20.62 -27.12 5.32
N HIS A 320 20.04 -28.16 4.72
CA HIS A 320 20.81 -29.08 3.91
C HIS A 320 21.08 -28.50 2.51
N LEU A 321 22.37 -28.41 2.17
CA LEU A 321 22.80 -27.86 0.88
C LEU A 321 22.28 -28.71 -0.28
N PHE A 322 21.55 -28.09 -1.21
CA PHE A 322 20.85 -28.74 -2.33
C PHE A 322 19.87 -29.85 -1.89
N SER A 323 19.30 -29.73 -0.69
CA SER A 323 18.39 -30.74 -0.08
C SER A 323 19.01 -32.15 0.03
N ILE A 324 20.35 -32.23 0.11
CA ILE A 324 21.04 -33.52 0.27
C ILE A 324 20.96 -33.95 1.74
N GLY A 325 20.15 -34.98 2.04
CA GLY A 325 19.91 -35.47 3.39
C GLY A 325 18.69 -34.87 4.08
N SER A 326 18.01 -33.90 3.47
CA SER A 326 16.81 -33.25 4.06
C SER A 326 15.69 -34.26 4.34
N ALA A 327 15.38 -35.12 3.38
CA ALA A 327 14.34 -36.14 3.55
C ALA A 327 14.69 -37.18 4.65
N ASP A 328 15.94 -37.61 4.71
CA ASP A 328 16.40 -38.55 5.73
C ASP A 328 16.35 -37.94 7.14
N TYR A 329 16.65 -36.63 7.25
CA TYR A 329 16.54 -35.88 8.49
C TYR A 329 15.08 -35.65 8.89
N GLU A 330 14.22 -35.23 7.96
CA GLU A 330 12.79 -35.03 8.21
C GLU A 330 12.13 -36.34 8.68
N ASP A 331 12.47 -37.47 8.06
CA ASP A 331 11.97 -38.78 8.48
C ASP A 331 12.48 -39.16 9.89
N ALA A 332 13.73 -38.85 10.22
CA ALA A 332 14.31 -39.16 11.54
C ALA A 332 13.76 -38.22 12.63
N SER A 333 13.66 -36.95 12.37
CA SER A 333 13.10 -35.94 13.30
C SER A 333 11.61 -36.22 13.55
N GLY A 334 10.84 -36.51 12.49
CA GLY A 334 9.43 -36.89 12.61
C GLY A 334 9.25 -38.17 13.42
N ALA A 335 10.08 -39.21 13.21
CA ALA A 335 10.03 -40.44 13.99
C ALA A 335 10.38 -40.20 15.47
N TYR A 336 11.31 -39.29 15.77
CA TYR A 336 11.65 -38.89 17.13
C TYR A 336 10.48 -38.14 17.79
N SER A 337 9.90 -37.14 17.13
CA SER A 337 8.77 -36.37 17.64
C SER A 337 7.57 -37.28 17.92
N ASP A 338 7.16 -38.08 16.93
CA ASP A 338 6.06 -39.05 17.10
C ASP A 338 6.30 -40.00 18.26
N ALA A 339 7.54 -40.47 18.43
CA ALA A 339 7.89 -41.38 19.52
C ALA A 339 7.84 -40.69 20.90
N MET A 340 8.33 -39.46 20.98
CA MET A 340 8.27 -38.63 22.21
C MET A 340 6.82 -38.27 22.57
N GLU A 341 6.02 -37.87 21.61
CA GLU A 341 4.59 -37.61 21.83
C GLU A 341 3.83 -38.85 22.29
N ALA A 342 4.11 -40.01 21.67
CA ALA A 342 3.50 -41.29 22.04
C ALA A 342 3.83 -41.71 23.47
N VAL A 343 5.08 -41.53 23.93
CA VAL A 343 5.44 -41.86 25.32
C VAL A 343 4.93 -40.85 26.30
N ASN A 344 5.02 -39.55 25.99
CA ASN A 344 4.57 -38.47 26.87
C ASN A 344 3.06 -38.47 27.09
N GLY A 345 2.29 -39.04 26.17
CA GLY A 345 0.86 -39.28 26.39
C GLY A 345 0.55 -40.23 27.57
N PHE A 346 1.47 -41.11 27.92
CA PHE A 346 1.29 -42.08 29.00
C PHE A 346 2.25 -41.87 30.17
N VAL A 347 3.49 -41.48 29.88
CA VAL A 347 4.58 -41.30 30.86
C VAL A 347 5.37 -40.05 30.46
N THR A 348 5.31 -39.00 31.24
CA THR A 348 6.05 -37.79 30.95
C THR A 348 7.55 -38.00 31.12
N ILE A 349 8.31 -37.66 30.07
CA ILE A 349 9.78 -37.68 30.04
C ILE A 349 10.26 -36.33 29.54
N GLU A 350 11.23 -35.75 30.25
CA GLU A 350 11.88 -34.49 29.96
C GLU A 350 13.38 -34.73 29.68
N PRO A 351 13.80 -35.03 28.43
CA PRO A 351 15.19 -35.31 28.09
C PRO A 351 16.14 -34.14 28.39
N ASP A 352 15.64 -32.89 28.32
CA ASP A 352 16.43 -31.66 28.53
C ASP A 352 16.63 -31.31 30.01
N SER A 353 16.14 -32.08 30.95
CA SER A 353 16.33 -31.81 32.36
C SER A 353 17.76 -32.11 32.81
N GLU A 354 18.33 -31.29 33.72
CA GLU A 354 19.70 -31.43 34.23
C GLU A 354 19.95 -32.81 34.94
N ASP A 355 18.89 -33.47 35.40
CA ASP A 355 18.94 -34.77 36.10
C ASP A 355 18.49 -35.92 35.20
N PHE A 356 18.36 -35.76 33.87
CA PHE A 356 17.91 -36.79 32.97
C PHE A 356 18.90 -37.94 32.86
N ASP A 357 18.41 -39.20 33.09
CA ASP A 357 19.14 -40.44 32.89
C ASP A 357 18.38 -41.38 31.94
N ALA A 358 18.88 -41.55 30.74
CA ALA A 358 18.26 -42.30 29.67
C ALA A 358 17.99 -43.79 30.07
N SER A 359 18.85 -44.37 30.90
CA SER A 359 18.67 -45.76 31.38
C SER A 359 17.50 -45.86 32.36
N THR A 360 17.34 -44.90 33.25
CA THR A 360 16.21 -44.85 34.20
C THR A 360 14.91 -44.49 33.47
N ALA A 361 14.93 -43.60 32.48
CA ALA A 361 13.80 -43.29 31.62
C ALA A 361 13.31 -44.53 30.86
N LEU A 362 14.22 -45.28 30.24
CA LEU A 362 13.89 -46.51 29.53
C LEU A 362 13.31 -47.60 30.43
N GLU A 363 13.84 -47.77 31.65
CA GLU A 363 13.27 -48.70 32.63
C GLU A 363 11.86 -48.28 33.05
N THR A 364 11.63 -47.02 33.25
CA THR A 364 10.31 -46.43 33.55
C THR A 364 9.32 -46.72 32.44
N LEU A 365 9.68 -46.43 31.18
CA LEU A 365 8.87 -46.71 30.01
C LEU A 365 8.50 -48.19 29.88
N LYS A 366 9.47 -49.10 30.07
CA LYS A 366 9.25 -50.55 29.98
C LYS A 366 8.39 -51.11 31.12
N SER A 367 8.47 -50.50 32.31
CA SER A 367 7.72 -50.93 33.47
C SER A 367 6.27 -50.46 33.47
N TYR A 368 5.95 -49.46 32.68
CA TYR A 368 4.60 -48.88 32.63
C TYR A 368 3.60 -49.90 31.99
N LYS A 369 2.52 -50.17 32.74
CA LYS A 369 1.42 -51.00 32.27
C LYS A 369 0.09 -50.40 32.64
N PRO A 370 -0.60 -49.84 31.69
CA PRO A 370 -1.91 -49.25 31.92
C PRO A 370 -2.98 -50.35 32.10
N GLU A 371 -4.13 -49.98 32.70
CA GLU A 371 -5.29 -50.86 32.84
C GLU A 371 -6.05 -50.95 31.53
N GLY A 372 -6.34 -52.22 31.07
CA GLY A 372 -7.11 -52.48 29.84
C GLY A 372 -6.34 -53.25 28.77
N GLU A 373 -7.01 -53.81 27.76
CA GLU A 373 -6.39 -54.59 26.67
C GLU A 373 -5.64 -53.68 25.64
N ASN A 374 -6.18 -52.47 25.32
CA ASN A 374 -5.57 -51.51 24.42
C ASN A 374 -6.06 -50.09 24.78
N PRO A 375 -5.63 -49.50 25.92
CA PRO A 375 -6.02 -48.18 26.31
C PRO A 375 -5.46 -47.13 25.33
N SER A 376 -6.20 -46.03 25.21
CA SER A 376 -5.78 -44.86 24.42
C SER A 376 -5.87 -43.62 25.28
N VAL A 377 -5.00 -42.68 25.00
CA VAL A 377 -4.96 -41.35 25.63
C VAL A 377 -5.05 -40.27 24.53
N GLN A 378 -5.75 -39.21 24.80
CA GLN A 378 -5.73 -38.02 23.93
C GLN A 378 -4.62 -37.10 24.38
N ILE A 379 -3.79 -36.68 23.46
CA ILE A 379 -2.74 -35.70 23.67
C ILE A 379 -3.08 -34.43 22.87
N ASP A 380 -2.75 -33.31 23.43
CA ASP A 380 -2.86 -32.00 22.76
C ASP A 380 -1.49 -31.71 22.12
N VAL A 381 -1.45 -31.62 20.80
CA VAL A 381 -0.24 -31.23 20.04
C VAL A 381 -0.45 -29.81 19.58
N GLU A 382 0.48 -28.94 19.96
CA GLU A 382 0.44 -27.49 19.66
C GLU A 382 1.35 -27.16 18.48
N ASP A 383 0.81 -26.48 17.47
CA ASP A 383 1.57 -25.94 16.34
C ASP A 383 2.35 -24.69 16.79
N GLU A 384 3.66 -24.70 16.63
CA GLU A 384 4.55 -23.65 17.12
C GLU A 384 4.29 -22.26 16.50
N GLU A 385 3.81 -22.19 15.25
CA GLU A 385 3.58 -20.93 14.56
C GLU A 385 2.21 -20.30 14.89
N THR A 386 1.17 -21.12 14.92
CA THR A 386 -0.22 -20.68 15.08
C THR A 386 -0.73 -20.84 16.50
N LEU A 387 -0.01 -21.61 17.33
CA LEU A 387 -0.45 -22.08 18.64
C LEU A 387 -1.77 -22.86 18.54
N GLU A 388 -2.07 -23.45 17.38
CA GLU A 388 -3.24 -24.28 17.16
C GLU A 388 -3.02 -25.64 17.80
N VAL A 389 -3.96 -26.03 18.66
CA VAL A 389 -3.92 -27.29 19.36
C VAL A 389 -4.75 -28.32 18.62
N SER A 390 -4.11 -29.38 18.16
CA SER A 390 -4.77 -30.54 17.59
C SER A 390 -4.80 -31.67 18.59
N GLN A 391 -5.97 -32.29 18.75
CA GLN A 391 -6.10 -33.46 19.63
C GLN A 391 -5.82 -34.75 18.87
N LEU A 392 -4.71 -35.42 19.22
CA LEU A 392 -4.36 -36.71 18.66
C LEU A 392 -4.61 -37.80 19.69
N THR A 393 -5.09 -38.96 19.21
CA THR A 393 -5.29 -40.17 20.04
C THR A 393 -4.10 -41.09 19.91
N VAL A 394 -3.45 -41.39 21.00
CA VAL A 394 -2.34 -42.35 21.07
C VAL A 394 -2.85 -43.68 21.65
N TYR A 395 -2.63 -44.77 20.94
CA TYR A 395 -2.97 -46.11 21.39
C TYR A 395 -1.76 -46.78 22.05
N TYR A 396 -2.04 -47.56 23.07
CA TYR A 396 -0.95 -48.27 23.81
C TYR A 396 -0.29 -49.37 22.98
N LYS A 397 -1.08 -50.24 22.32
CA LYS A 397 -0.57 -51.46 21.70
C LYS A 397 -0.83 -51.55 20.21
N GLU A 398 -2.00 -51.21 19.75
CA GLU A 398 -2.43 -51.45 18.37
C GLU A 398 -3.39 -50.33 17.92
N ILE A 399 -3.16 -49.75 16.74
CA ILE A 399 -4.09 -48.76 16.19
C ILE A 399 -5.25 -49.49 15.55
N PRO A 400 -6.51 -49.27 15.98
CA PRO A 400 -7.68 -49.94 15.38
C PRO A 400 -7.81 -49.58 13.89
N ALA A 401 -8.24 -50.53 13.07
CA ALA A 401 -8.37 -50.36 11.62
C ALA A 401 -9.43 -49.31 11.22
N ASP A 402 -10.32 -48.99 12.14
CA ASP A 402 -11.38 -47.96 12.01
C ASP A 402 -11.02 -46.62 12.66
N ALA A 403 -9.80 -46.49 13.18
CA ALA A 403 -9.31 -45.23 13.74
C ALA A 403 -9.17 -44.17 12.63
N ASP A 404 -9.61 -42.95 12.96
CA ASP A 404 -9.48 -41.79 12.05
C ASP A 404 -8.01 -41.40 11.98
N LYS A 405 -7.45 -41.37 10.78
CA LYS A 405 -6.03 -41.09 10.54
C LYS A 405 -5.67 -39.63 10.85
N ASP A 406 -6.66 -38.70 10.71
CA ASP A 406 -6.43 -37.26 10.90
C ASP A 406 -6.44 -36.89 12.41
N THR A 407 -6.92 -37.77 13.27
CA THR A 407 -7.00 -37.60 14.73
C THR A 407 -6.26 -38.68 15.52
N THR A 408 -5.41 -39.49 14.89
CA THR A 408 -4.66 -40.57 15.53
C THR A 408 -3.18 -40.44 15.22
N LEU A 409 -2.32 -40.48 16.25
CA LEU A 409 -0.87 -40.54 16.06
C LEU A 409 -0.47 -41.81 15.32
N GLY A 410 0.47 -41.69 14.38
CA GLY A 410 0.85 -42.80 13.49
C GLY A 410 1.63 -43.95 14.17
N ILE A 411 2.01 -43.79 15.44
CA ILE A 411 2.81 -44.72 16.22
C ILE A 411 2.08 -45.10 17.52
N THR A 412 2.27 -46.32 18.01
CA THR A 412 1.74 -46.75 19.31
C THR A 412 2.77 -46.54 20.43
N TYR A 413 2.31 -46.47 21.68
CA TYR A 413 3.23 -46.39 22.83
C TYR A 413 4.29 -47.49 22.82
N LEU A 414 3.89 -48.77 22.55
CA LEU A 414 4.85 -49.90 22.52
C LEU A 414 5.86 -49.78 21.37
N ASP A 415 5.45 -49.26 20.23
CA ASP A 415 6.37 -49.02 19.12
C ASP A 415 7.36 -47.89 19.46
N ALA A 416 6.89 -46.85 20.13
CA ALA A 416 7.72 -45.75 20.62
C ALA A 416 8.73 -46.23 21.69
N VAL A 417 8.30 -47.06 22.65
CA VAL A 417 9.23 -47.68 23.62
C VAL A 417 10.29 -48.51 22.92
N LYS A 418 9.91 -49.26 21.87
CA LYS A 418 10.84 -50.05 21.08
C LYS A 418 11.83 -49.16 20.30
N TYR A 419 11.39 -48.01 19.78
CA TYR A 419 12.25 -47.02 19.15
C TYR A 419 13.35 -46.56 20.12
N PHE A 420 13.01 -46.21 21.36
CA PHE A 420 14.00 -45.82 22.39
C PHE A 420 14.86 -46.98 22.85
N GLU A 421 14.34 -48.18 22.87
CA GLU A 421 15.12 -49.41 23.21
C GLU A 421 16.17 -49.72 22.15
N GLU A 422 15.81 -49.65 20.88
CA GLU A 422 16.73 -49.92 19.76
C GLU A 422 17.78 -48.83 19.56
N GLY A 423 17.42 -47.57 19.80
CA GLY A 423 18.33 -46.41 19.63
C GLY A 423 19.21 -46.13 20.87
N GLY A 424 18.86 -46.66 22.06
CA GLY A 424 19.62 -46.45 23.30
C GLY A 424 19.64 -45.00 23.78
N GLU A 425 20.74 -44.57 24.40
CA GLU A 425 20.87 -43.21 24.94
C GLU A 425 20.69 -42.11 23.86
N SER A 426 21.21 -42.38 22.65
CA SER A 426 21.12 -41.40 21.54
C SER A 426 19.71 -41.22 20.96
N ALA A 427 18.78 -42.13 21.28
CA ALA A 427 17.39 -41.99 20.82
C ALA A 427 16.59 -40.99 21.62
N PHE A 428 17.07 -40.59 22.81
CA PHE A 428 16.44 -39.54 23.61
C PHE A 428 16.96 -38.15 23.27
N GLU A 429 18.00 -38.02 22.44
CA GLU A 429 18.49 -36.77 21.92
C GLU A 429 17.83 -36.49 20.56
N GLU A 430 17.48 -35.27 20.30
CA GLU A 430 16.95 -34.86 19.01
C GLU A 430 17.98 -35.15 17.89
N PRO A 431 17.58 -35.70 16.73
CA PRO A 431 18.47 -36.00 15.64
C PRO A 431 19.30 -34.81 15.18
N ASP A 432 20.63 -34.88 15.23
CA ASP A 432 21.51 -33.83 14.74
C ASP A 432 21.45 -33.75 13.21
N PRO A 433 20.95 -32.62 12.66
CA PRO A 433 20.82 -32.43 11.22
C PRO A 433 22.15 -32.58 10.47
N ALA A 434 23.27 -32.29 11.13
CA ALA A 434 24.61 -32.44 10.52
C ALA A 434 25.00 -33.87 10.20
N SER A 435 24.30 -34.86 10.83
CA SER A 435 24.53 -36.28 10.63
C SER A 435 23.89 -36.83 9.35
N TYR A 436 22.96 -36.14 8.74
CA TYR A 436 22.13 -36.60 7.62
C TYR A 436 22.51 -36.04 6.25
N GLY A 437 23.63 -35.35 6.10
CA GLY A 437 24.06 -34.86 4.78
C GLY A 437 24.98 -33.65 4.84
N VAL A 438 24.85 -32.74 3.87
CA VAL A 438 25.66 -31.54 3.84
C VAL A 438 24.92 -30.41 4.52
N TRP A 439 25.10 -30.29 5.82
CA TRP A 439 24.46 -29.30 6.63
C TRP A 439 25.19 -27.95 6.61
N VAL A 440 24.45 -26.88 6.46
CA VAL A 440 24.95 -25.50 6.57
C VAL A 440 24.23 -24.85 7.75
N PRO A 441 24.93 -24.57 8.85
CA PRO A 441 24.31 -23.96 10.02
C PRO A 441 23.84 -22.53 9.71
N GLY A 442 22.74 -22.14 10.32
CA GLY A 442 22.18 -20.81 10.18
C GLY A 442 23.07 -19.70 10.77
N ILE A 443 22.75 -18.46 10.43
CA ILE A 443 23.50 -17.30 10.92
C ILE A 443 23.46 -17.19 12.45
N PRO A 444 22.33 -17.43 13.16
CA PRO A 444 22.27 -17.43 14.62
C PRO A 444 23.24 -18.42 15.23
N VAL A 445 23.23 -19.69 14.77
CA VAL A 445 24.11 -20.76 15.24
C VAL A 445 25.59 -20.44 15.05
N LEU A 446 25.97 -19.89 13.87
CA LEU A 446 27.34 -19.45 13.63
C LEU A 446 27.79 -18.31 14.55
N ILE A 447 26.89 -17.36 14.83
CA ILE A 447 27.17 -16.26 15.75
C ILE A 447 27.27 -16.78 17.18
N GLU A 448 26.38 -17.67 17.59
CA GLU A 448 26.40 -18.30 18.90
C GLU A 448 27.70 -19.06 19.16
N GLN A 449 28.10 -19.93 18.24
CA GLN A 449 29.41 -20.63 18.31
C GLN A 449 30.58 -19.66 18.41
N GLY A 450 30.51 -18.56 17.66
CA GLY A 450 31.53 -17.50 17.73
C GLY A 450 31.56 -16.77 19.09
N LEU A 451 30.42 -16.49 19.69
CA LEU A 451 30.30 -15.86 21.02
C LEU A 451 30.77 -16.80 22.14
N ASP A 452 30.45 -18.10 22.04
CA ASP A 452 30.91 -19.11 22.99
C ASP A 452 32.42 -19.32 22.94
N ALA A 453 33.01 -19.31 21.74
CA ALA A 453 34.46 -19.40 21.58
C ALA A 453 35.22 -18.24 22.25
N VAL A 454 34.56 -17.06 22.39
CA VAL A 454 35.15 -15.88 23.05
C VAL A 454 34.76 -15.81 24.54
N ASN A 455 33.99 -16.77 25.07
CA ASN A 455 33.39 -16.78 26.43
C ASN A 455 32.62 -15.45 26.68
N CYS A 456 31.69 -15.12 25.78
CA CYS A 456 30.88 -13.92 25.91
C CYS A 456 29.97 -14.01 27.14
N VAL A 457 29.73 -12.87 27.82
CA VAL A 457 28.82 -12.84 28.98
C VAL A 457 27.36 -13.00 28.52
N ASP A 458 26.55 -13.72 29.28
CA ASP A 458 25.20 -14.18 28.90
C ASP A 458 24.28 -13.02 28.47
N TRP A 459 24.30 -11.89 29.19
CA TRP A 459 23.46 -10.74 28.80
C TRP A 459 23.82 -10.15 27.41
N LEU A 460 25.10 -10.23 27.02
CA LEU A 460 25.54 -9.73 25.73
C LEU A 460 25.27 -10.75 24.63
N LYS A 461 25.34 -12.07 24.98
CA LYS A 461 24.93 -13.15 24.10
C LYS A 461 23.44 -13.00 23.78
N GLY A 462 22.55 -12.86 24.77
CA GLY A 462 21.12 -12.63 24.56
C GLY A 462 20.82 -11.34 23.78
N LEU A 463 21.52 -10.24 24.06
CA LEU A 463 21.32 -9.01 23.27
C LEU A 463 21.68 -9.22 21.80
N ILE A 464 22.73 -9.95 21.51
CA ILE A 464 23.17 -10.20 20.12
C ILE A 464 22.23 -11.18 19.43
N LEU A 465 21.94 -12.32 20.05
CA LEU A 465 21.09 -13.37 19.45
C LEU A 465 19.62 -12.96 19.41
N ASP A 466 19.01 -12.71 20.57
CA ASP A 466 17.58 -12.48 20.68
C ASP A 466 17.18 -11.03 20.32
N GLY A 467 18.03 -10.06 20.64
CA GLY A 467 17.75 -8.66 20.33
C GLY A 467 18.11 -8.24 18.90
N ILE A 468 19.28 -8.61 18.41
CA ILE A 468 19.80 -8.15 17.12
C ILE A 468 19.53 -9.19 16.02
N VAL A 469 20.00 -10.41 16.19
CA VAL A 469 19.95 -11.45 15.14
C VAL A 469 18.52 -11.88 14.89
N ALA A 470 17.76 -12.18 15.94
CA ALA A 470 16.34 -12.50 15.82
C ALA A 470 15.53 -11.34 15.22
N GLY A 471 15.80 -10.10 15.66
CA GLY A 471 15.15 -8.91 15.10
C GLY A 471 15.47 -8.65 13.63
N VAL A 472 16.71 -8.91 13.19
CA VAL A 472 17.11 -8.84 11.78
C VAL A 472 16.51 -10.00 11.00
N GLY A 473 16.53 -11.22 11.57
CA GLY A 473 15.94 -12.43 11.00
C GLY A 473 14.47 -12.26 10.69
N ALA A 474 13.69 -11.80 11.66
CA ALA A 474 12.27 -11.52 11.49
C ALA A 474 11.94 -10.57 10.32
N VAL A 475 12.85 -9.64 10.00
CA VAL A 475 12.69 -8.74 8.84
C VAL A 475 13.11 -9.40 7.54
N LEU A 476 14.30 -10.01 7.54
CA LEU A 476 14.90 -10.55 6.33
C LEU A 476 14.25 -11.88 5.92
N GLY A 477 13.69 -12.63 6.87
CA GLY A 477 12.92 -13.84 6.60
C GLY A 477 11.73 -13.59 5.67
N PHE A 478 11.01 -12.48 5.80
CA PHE A 478 9.90 -12.11 4.91
C PHE A 478 10.32 -11.50 3.57
N VAL A 479 11.59 -11.15 3.39
CA VAL A 479 12.06 -10.51 2.15
C VAL A 479 11.84 -11.38 0.92
N PRO A 480 12.12 -12.70 0.90
CA PRO A 480 11.90 -13.55 -0.26
C PRO A 480 10.47 -13.50 -0.77
N GLN A 481 9.48 -13.68 0.11
CA GLN A 481 8.07 -13.61 -0.20
C GLN A 481 7.69 -12.26 -0.81
N MET A 482 8.20 -11.18 -0.21
CA MET A 482 7.98 -9.83 -0.70
C MET A 482 8.60 -9.57 -2.07
N LEU A 483 9.76 -10.14 -2.36
CA LEU A 483 10.40 -10.04 -3.68
C LEU A 483 9.57 -10.74 -4.75
N VAL A 484 9.05 -11.94 -4.47
CA VAL A 484 8.14 -12.67 -5.37
C VAL A 484 6.89 -11.82 -5.66
N LEU A 485 6.27 -11.26 -4.63
CA LEU A 485 5.13 -10.35 -4.78
C LEU A 485 5.48 -9.13 -5.65
N PHE A 486 6.63 -8.50 -5.42
CA PHE A 486 7.05 -7.34 -6.22
C PHE A 486 7.33 -7.68 -7.67
N ILE A 487 7.85 -8.88 -7.98
CA ILE A 487 8.00 -9.36 -9.36
C ILE A 487 6.64 -9.44 -10.06
N LEU A 488 5.67 -10.11 -9.43
CA LEU A 488 4.34 -10.30 -10.00
C LEU A 488 3.60 -8.97 -10.18
N LEU A 489 3.65 -8.09 -9.18
CA LEU A 489 3.07 -6.76 -9.28
C LEU A 489 3.77 -5.90 -10.34
N ALA A 490 5.09 -5.96 -10.46
CA ALA A 490 5.83 -5.24 -11.50
C ALA A 490 5.45 -5.72 -12.90
N ILE A 491 5.19 -7.02 -13.09
CA ILE A 491 4.68 -7.56 -14.35
C ILE A 491 3.29 -7.00 -14.66
N LEU A 492 2.36 -7.02 -13.71
CA LEU A 492 1.00 -6.52 -13.88
C LEU A 492 0.96 -5.00 -14.15
N GLU A 493 1.83 -4.25 -13.50
CA GLU A 493 1.97 -2.81 -13.71
C GLU A 493 2.57 -2.50 -15.08
N ALA A 494 3.68 -3.15 -15.41
CA ALA A 494 4.39 -2.91 -16.66
C ALA A 494 3.62 -3.38 -17.89
N CYS A 495 2.84 -4.46 -17.82
CA CYS A 495 1.98 -4.86 -18.94
C CYS A 495 0.77 -3.93 -19.14
N GLY A 496 0.48 -3.01 -18.20
CA GLY A 496 -0.63 -2.07 -18.28
C GLY A 496 -1.96 -2.59 -17.75
N TYR A 497 -2.00 -3.76 -17.11
CA TYR A 497 -3.24 -4.35 -16.56
C TYR A 497 -3.80 -3.51 -15.39
N MET A 498 -2.93 -3.04 -14.50
CA MET A 498 -3.33 -2.26 -13.32
C MET A 498 -4.08 -0.97 -13.68
N ALA A 499 -3.72 -0.33 -14.80
CA ALA A 499 -4.41 0.85 -15.31
C ALA A 499 -5.87 0.58 -15.65
N ARG A 500 -6.17 -0.59 -16.25
CA ARG A 500 -7.54 -1.01 -16.63
C ARG A 500 -8.41 -1.26 -15.43
N ILE A 501 -7.86 -1.94 -14.43
CA ILE A 501 -8.60 -2.22 -13.20
C ILE A 501 -8.90 -0.92 -12.45
N ALA A 502 -7.93 -0.02 -12.34
CA ALA A 502 -8.15 1.28 -11.74
C ALA A 502 -9.27 2.06 -12.46
N PHE A 503 -9.34 1.98 -13.80
CA PHE A 503 -10.41 2.59 -14.60
C PHE A 503 -11.78 1.98 -14.29
N VAL A 504 -11.88 0.65 -14.24
CA VAL A 504 -13.17 -0.05 -13.98
C VAL A 504 -13.68 0.28 -12.56
N LEU A 505 -12.79 0.34 -11.59
CA LEU A 505 -13.12 0.56 -10.19
C LEU A 505 -13.30 2.03 -9.82
N ASP A 506 -12.84 2.96 -10.63
CA ASP A 506 -12.96 4.39 -10.38
C ASP A 506 -14.43 4.79 -10.11
N ARG A 507 -15.36 4.29 -10.90
CA ARG A 507 -16.79 4.57 -10.73
C ARG A 507 -17.33 4.11 -9.36
N ILE A 508 -16.78 3.05 -8.79
CA ILE A 508 -17.19 2.51 -7.49
C ILE A 508 -16.55 3.36 -6.37
N PHE A 509 -15.25 3.59 -6.45
CA PHE A 509 -14.49 4.30 -5.41
C PHE A 509 -14.85 5.78 -5.30
N ARG A 510 -15.17 6.45 -6.40
CA ARG A 510 -15.68 7.83 -6.39
C ARG A 510 -16.93 8.02 -5.55
N LYS A 511 -17.83 7.04 -5.52
CA LYS A 511 -19.03 7.10 -4.67
C LYS A 511 -18.67 7.19 -3.18
N PHE A 512 -17.55 6.61 -2.80
CA PHE A 512 -17.02 6.61 -1.43
C PHE A 512 -16.03 7.75 -1.16
N GLY A 513 -15.76 8.61 -2.15
CA GLY A 513 -14.87 9.75 -1.99
C GLY A 513 -13.39 9.45 -2.20
N LEU A 514 -13.06 8.26 -2.65
CA LEU A 514 -11.71 7.84 -3.03
C LEU A 514 -11.58 7.83 -4.56
N SER A 515 -10.39 8.08 -5.08
CA SER A 515 -10.12 7.94 -6.51
C SER A 515 -9.99 6.46 -6.88
N GLY A 516 -10.25 6.09 -8.14
CA GLY A 516 -10.05 4.72 -8.61
C GLY A 516 -8.60 4.22 -8.46
N LYS A 517 -7.63 5.13 -8.47
CA LYS A 517 -6.23 4.83 -8.21
C LYS A 517 -5.98 4.38 -6.76
N SER A 518 -6.84 4.73 -5.80
CA SER A 518 -6.75 4.32 -4.39
C SER A 518 -6.93 2.82 -4.20
N PHE A 519 -7.59 2.15 -5.14
CA PHE A 519 -7.79 0.71 -5.06
C PHE A 519 -6.49 -0.09 -5.11
N ILE A 520 -5.51 0.36 -5.93
CA ILE A 520 -4.22 -0.34 -6.08
C ILE A 520 -3.46 -0.41 -4.74
N PRO A 521 -3.24 0.70 -4.01
CA PRO A 521 -2.68 0.68 -2.67
C PRO A 521 -3.42 -0.22 -1.68
N ILE A 522 -4.75 -0.16 -1.65
CA ILE A 522 -5.58 -0.96 -0.75
C ILE A 522 -5.42 -2.45 -1.04
N LEU A 523 -5.45 -2.82 -2.32
CA LEU A 523 -5.27 -4.20 -2.72
C LEU A 523 -3.88 -4.73 -2.38
N VAL A 524 -2.82 -4.01 -2.76
CA VAL A 524 -1.43 -4.39 -2.41
C VAL A 524 -1.27 -4.49 -0.89
N GLY A 525 -2.02 -3.68 -0.14
CA GLY A 525 -2.08 -3.69 1.32
C GLY A 525 -2.60 -5.00 1.93
N THR A 526 -3.39 -5.81 1.20
CA THR A 526 -3.83 -7.14 1.67
C THR A 526 -2.67 -8.12 1.82
N GLY A 527 -1.63 -8.00 1.01
CA GLY A 527 -0.41 -8.76 1.19
C GLY A 527 0.48 -8.16 2.28
N CYS A 528 0.85 -6.88 2.12
CA CYS A 528 1.63 -6.14 3.10
C CYS A 528 1.31 -4.64 3.04
N GLY A 529 1.14 -4.00 4.20
CA GLY A 529 0.83 -2.57 4.30
C GLY A 529 1.90 -1.66 3.72
N ILE A 530 3.18 -2.04 3.83
CA ILE A 530 4.31 -1.20 3.36
C ILE A 530 4.26 -0.94 1.86
N PRO A 531 4.24 -1.96 0.98
CA PRO A 531 4.12 -1.75 -0.45
C PRO A 531 2.77 -1.12 -0.83
N GLY A 532 1.70 -1.42 -0.08
CA GLY A 532 0.41 -0.76 -0.24
C GLY A 532 0.52 0.75 -0.06
N ILE A 533 1.12 1.22 1.01
CA ILE A 533 1.37 2.64 1.27
C ILE A 533 2.26 3.25 0.19
N MET A 534 3.33 2.55 -0.22
CA MET A 534 4.25 3.03 -1.26
C MET A 534 3.57 3.15 -2.64
N ALA A 535 2.62 2.28 -2.94
CA ALA A 535 1.85 2.33 -4.19
C ALA A 535 0.97 3.58 -4.29
N SER A 536 0.68 4.26 -3.17
CA SER A 536 -0.07 5.52 -3.16
C SER A 536 0.60 6.66 -3.94
N ARG A 537 1.89 6.53 -4.29
CA ARG A 537 2.62 7.48 -5.16
C ARG A 537 2.02 7.62 -6.55
N THR A 538 1.27 6.62 -7.00
CA THR A 538 0.56 6.66 -8.28
C THR A 538 -0.64 7.61 -8.27
N ILE A 539 -1.04 8.09 -7.08
CA ILE A 539 -2.14 9.03 -6.89
C ILE A 539 -1.60 10.44 -6.96
N GLU A 540 -1.97 11.18 -7.98
CA GLU A 540 -1.50 12.54 -8.26
C GLU A 540 -2.07 13.56 -7.27
N ASN A 541 -3.36 13.43 -6.95
CA ASN A 541 -4.01 14.33 -5.99
C ASN A 541 -3.51 14.05 -4.56
N GLU A 542 -2.84 15.02 -3.95
CA GLU A 542 -2.22 14.89 -2.64
C GLU A 542 -3.25 14.57 -1.53
N ARG A 543 -4.45 15.12 -1.64
CA ARG A 543 -5.55 14.87 -0.71
C ARG A 543 -6.01 13.42 -0.77
N ASP A 544 -6.30 12.91 -1.97
CA ASP A 544 -6.73 11.53 -2.19
C ASP A 544 -5.61 10.55 -1.81
N ARG A 545 -4.36 10.91 -2.08
CA ARG A 545 -3.20 10.14 -1.65
C ARG A 545 -3.11 10.02 -0.14
N ARG A 546 -3.27 11.14 0.59
CA ARG A 546 -3.28 11.14 2.07
C ARG A 546 -4.42 10.30 2.63
N MET A 547 -5.63 10.44 2.09
CA MET A 547 -6.77 9.62 2.50
C MET A 547 -6.49 8.13 2.28
N THR A 548 -5.94 7.78 1.12
CA THR A 548 -5.59 6.40 0.80
C THR A 548 -4.53 5.85 1.76
N ILE A 549 -3.47 6.61 2.05
CA ILE A 549 -2.43 6.20 3.01
C ILE A 549 -3.04 5.90 4.38
N MET A 550 -3.96 6.75 4.86
CA MET A 550 -4.61 6.61 6.18
C MET A 550 -5.59 5.44 6.26
N THR A 551 -6.08 4.93 5.16
CA THR A 551 -7.10 3.88 5.14
C THR A 551 -6.60 2.53 4.65
N THR A 552 -5.49 2.49 3.91
CA THR A 552 -4.93 1.26 3.33
C THR A 552 -4.60 0.20 4.38
N THR A 553 -4.19 0.62 5.58
CA THR A 553 -3.76 -0.27 6.66
C THR A 553 -4.90 -0.94 7.43
N PHE A 554 -6.14 -0.54 7.20
CA PHE A 554 -7.30 -1.19 7.82
C PHE A 554 -7.56 -2.60 7.29
N ILE A 555 -7.15 -2.89 6.06
CA ILE A 555 -7.29 -4.23 5.53
C ILE A 555 -6.29 -5.18 6.19
N PRO A 556 -6.68 -6.42 6.51
CA PRO A 556 -5.73 -7.41 7.04
C PRO A 556 -4.59 -7.67 6.05
N CYS A 557 -3.36 -7.63 6.52
CA CYS A 557 -2.18 -8.08 5.77
C CYS A 557 -1.75 -9.48 6.26
N GLY A 558 -0.79 -10.13 5.57
CA GLY A 558 -0.30 -11.46 5.93
C GLY A 558 0.13 -11.55 7.41
N ALA A 559 0.88 -10.57 7.91
CA ALA A 559 1.32 -10.50 9.31
C ALA A 559 0.18 -10.40 10.36
N LYS A 560 -1.04 -10.10 9.93
CA LYS A 560 -2.22 -10.10 10.82
C LYS A 560 -2.94 -11.46 10.85
N GLN A 561 -2.65 -12.37 9.92
CA GLN A 561 -3.37 -13.64 9.83
C GLN A 561 -3.12 -14.56 11.03
N PRO A 562 -1.88 -14.77 11.52
CA PRO A 562 -1.65 -15.65 12.65
C PRO A 562 -2.46 -15.24 13.88
N PHE A 563 -2.48 -13.96 14.26
CA PHE A 563 -3.25 -13.55 15.44
C PHE A 563 -4.77 -13.64 15.22
N ILE A 564 -5.25 -13.43 13.97
CA ILE A 564 -6.67 -13.64 13.64
C ILE A 564 -7.02 -15.12 13.79
N ALA A 565 -6.16 -16.02 13.32
CA ALA A 565 -6.32 -17.47 13.45
C ALA A 565 -6.31 -17.89 14.92
N MET A 566 -5.33 -17.45 15.70
CA MET A 566 -5.23 -17.72 17.13
C MET A 566 -6.50 -17.30 17.90
N ILE A 567 -6.99 -16.07 17.69
CA ILE A 567 -8.22 -15.60 18.35
C ILE A 567 -9.46 -16.37 17.85
N ALA A 568 -9.52 -16.69 16.55
CA ALA A 568 -10.60 -17.49 15.98
C ALA A 568 -10.60 -18.92 16.53
N GLY A 569 -9.44 -19.55 16.68
CA GLY A 569 -9.26 -20.89 17.26
C GLY A 569 -9.61 -20.92 18.74
N ALA A 570 -8.89 -20.14 19.53
CA ALA A 570 -8.98 -20.16 20.99
C ALA A 570 -10.37 -19.73 21.52
N ILE A 571 -11.01 -18.73 20.90
CA ILE A 571 -12.25 -18.13 21.46
C ILE A 571 -13.50 -18.54 20.67
N PHE A 572 -13.38 -18.80 19.37
CA PHE A 572 -14.51 -19.05 18.47
C PHE A 572 -14.53 -20.47 17.86
N GLY A 573 -13.72 -21.38 18.40
CA GLY A 573 -13.68 -22.78 17.99
C GLY A 573 -13.27 -22.99 16.53
N GLY A 574 -12.31 -22.22 16.02
CA GLY A 574 -11.79 -22.34 14.65
C GLY A 574 -12.75 -21.87 13.55
N SER A 575 -13.76 -21.05 13.87
CA SER A 575 -14.77 -20.64 12.91
C SER A 575 -14.19 -19.83 11.76
N PRO A 576 -14.26 -20.28 10.49
CA PRO A 576 -13.73 -19.57 9.32
C PRO A 576 -14.45 -18.24 9.04
N TRP A 577 -15.64 -18.04 9.63
CA TRP A 577 -16.40 -16.80 9.52
C TRP A 577 -15.72 -15.61 10.22
N ILE A 578 -14.90 -15.86 11.25
CA ILE A 578 -14.18 -14.81 11.97
C ILE A 578 -13.09 -14.24 11.08
N ALA A 579 -12.27 -15.07 10.48
CA ALA A 579 -11.21 -14.65 9.56
C ALA A 579 -11.81 -13.91 8.34
N THR A 580 -12.83 -14.49 7.71
CA THR A 580 -13.54 -13.86 6.60
C THR A 580 -14.17 -12.53 7.02
N GLY A 581 -14.78 -12.49 8.20
CA GLY A 581 -15.39 -11.29 8.79
C GLY A 581 -14.38 -10.16 9.01
N ALA A 582 -13.15 -10.48 9.42
CA ALA A 582 -12.08 -9.50 9.60
C ALA A 582 -11.72 -8.76 8.29
N TYR A 583 -11.68 -9.46 7.16
CA TYR A 583 -11.48 -8.82 5.84
C TYR A 583 -12.63 -7.90 5.46
N PHE A 584 -13.87 -8.36 5.63
CA PHE A 584 -15.06 -7.52 5.36
C PHE A 584 -15.12 -6.31 6.28
N LEU A 585 -14.74 -6.46 7.54
CA LEU A 585 -14.66 -5.36 8.50
C LEU A 585 -13.60 -4.33 8.07
N GLY A 586 -12.41 -4.78 7.63
CA GLY A 586 -11.38 -3.92 7.09
C GLY A 586 -11.86 -3.12 5.88
N MET A 587 -12.54 -3.78 4.93
CA MET A 587 -13.14 -3.09 3.77
C MET A 587 -14.22 -2.09 4.19
N ALA A 588 -15.10 -2.45 5.12
CA ALA A 588 -16.12 -1.55 5.66
C ALA A 588 -15.47 -0.33 6.35
N ALA A 589 -14.41 -0.54 7.12
CA ALA A 589 -13.65 0.52 7.77
C ALA A 589 -13.06 1.51 6.76
N ILE A 590 -12.51 1.02 5.63
CA ILE A 590 -11.99 1.86 4.53
C ILE A 590 -13.11 2.71 3.94
N ILE A 591 -14.25 2.11 3.62
CA ILE A 591 -15.41 2.80 3.03
C ILE A 591 -15.96 3.87 3.98
N VAL A 592 -16.21 3.49 5.23
CA VAL A 592 -16.73 4.40 6.27
C VAL A 592 -15.78 5.56 6.49
N SER A 593 -14.48 5.28 6.64
CA SER A 593 -13.45 6.31 6.81
C SER A 593 -13.34 7.21 5.58
N GLY A 594 -13.39 6.67 4.37
CA GLY A 594 -13.38 7.44 3.13
C GLY A 594 -14.54 8.45 3.08
N ILE A 595 -15.77 8.00 3.39
CA ILE A 595 -16.95 8.85 3.42
C ILE A 595 -16.83 9.94 4.51
N ILE A 596 -16.39 9.58 5.71
CA ILE A 596 -16.24 10.53 6.83
C ILE A 596 -15.18 11.57 6.51
N LEU A 597 -13.99 11.14 6.08
CA LEU A 597 -12.87 12.03 5.77
C LEU A 597 -13.24 13.01 4.64
N LYS A 598 -13.87 12.54 3.57
CA LYS A 598 -14.32 13.39 2.46
C LYS A 598 -15.22 14.55 2.94
N LYS A 599 -16.02 14.34 3.99
CA LYS A 599 -16.93 15.34 4.54
C LYS A 599 -16.28 16.32 5.53
N THR A 600 -14.98 16.15 5.78
CA THR A 600 -14.21 17.08 6.63
C THR A 600 -13.62 18.23 5.81
N LYS A 601 -13.41 19.40 6.41
CA LYS A 601 -12.80 20.54 5.74
C LYS A 601 -11.39 20.27 5.17
N MET A 602 -10.68 19.28 5.74
CA MET A 602 -9.30 18.94 5.35
C MET A 602 -9.24 18.14 4.04
N PHE A 603 -10.29 17.34 3.77
CA PHE A 603 -10.36 16.43 2.64
C PHE A 603 -11.58 16.69 1.73
N ALA A 604 -12.33 17.75 1.98
CA ALA A 604 -13.48 18.11 1.17
C ALA A 604 -13.04 18.58 -0.24
N GLY A 605 -13.80 18.22 -1.27
CA GLY A 605 -13.56 18.51 -2.68
C GLY A 605 -13.88 17.30 -3.55
N ASP A 606 -14.07 17.50 -4.84
CA ASP A 606 -14.32 16.42 -5.77
C ASP A 606 -13.06 15.60 -6.01
N PRO A 607 -13.16 14.28 -6.09
CA PRO A 607 -12.03 13.44 -6.48
C PRO A 607 -11.59 13.85 -7.89
N ALA A 608 -10.27 13.92 -8.09
CA ALA A 608 -9.71 14.24 -9.40
C ALA A 608 -10.32 13.33 -10.47
N PRO A 609 -10.71 13.86 -11.63
CA PRO A 609 -11.23 13.05 -12.71
C PRO A 609 -10.18 12.00 -13.10
N PHE A 610 -10.61 10.76 -13.29
CA PHE A 610 -9.72 9.69 -13.69
C PHE A 610 -9.37 9.84 -15.18
N VAL A 611 -8.34 10.64 -15.45
CA VAL A 611 -7.79 10.80 -16.77
C VAL A 611 -6.50 9.99 -16.85
N MET A 612 -6.61 8.71 -17.22
CA MET A 612 -5.44 7.86 -17.39
C MET A 612 -5.49 7.20 -18.78
N GLU A 613 -4.39 7.31 -19.51
CA GLU A 613 -4.21 6.54 -20.73
C GLU A 613 -4.20 5.06 -20.39
N LEU A 614 -4.94 4.27 -21.17
CA LEU A 614 -4.78 2.84 -21.16
C LEU A 614 -3.61 2.51 -22.11
N PRO A 615 -2.38 2.31 -21.58
CA PRO A 615 -1.23 2.04 -22.42
C PRO A 615 -1.47 0.75 -23.18
N ALA A 616 -0.97 0.63 -24.43
CA ALA A 616 -1.08 -0.62 -25.17
C ALA A 616 -0.43 -1.76 -24.37
N TYR A 617 -1.02 -2.97 -24.40
CA TYR A 617 -0.40 -4.12 -23.75
C TYR A 617 0.96 -4.41 -24.37
N HIS A 618 1.95 -4.58 -23.53
CA HIS A 618 3.28 -5.01 -23.95
C HIS A 618 3.86 -5.99 -22.93
N ILE A 619 4.67 -6.91 -23.39
CA ILE A 619 5.39 -7.83 -22.52
C ILE A 619 6.54 -7.04 -21.91
N PRO A 620 6.61 -6.95 -20.57
CA PRO A 620 7.70 -6.24 -19.93
C PRO A 620 9.04 -6.96 -20.13
N THR A 621 10.11 -6.20 -20.26
CA THR A 621 11.46 -6.79 -20.32
C THR A 621 11.86 -7.27 -18.93
N VAL A 622 12.48 -8.45 -18.86
CA VAL A 622 12.93 -9.07 -17.60
C VAL A 622 13.82 -8.11 -16.79
N GLY A 623 14.70 -7.39 -17.47
CA GLY A 623 15.58 -6.42 -16.81
C GLY A 623 14.82 -5.29 -16.09
N ASN A 624 13.73 -4.78 -16.66
CA ASN A 624 12.91 -3.74 -16.02
C ASN A 624 12.14 -4.29 -14.81
N VAL A 625 11.62 -5.51 -14.92
CA VAL A 625 10.92 -6.18 -13.82
C VAL A 625 11.87 -6.40 -12.64
N LEU A 626 13.03 -7.00 -12.89
CA LEU A 626 14.03 -7.26 -11.85
C LEU A 626 14.57 -5.97 -11.23
N ARG A 627 14.78 -4.92 -12.02
CA ARG A 627 15.20 -3.62 -11.49
C ARG A 627 14.12 -3.02 -10.59
N SER A 628 12.87 -3.04 -11.01
CA SER A 628 11.73 -2.54 -10.20
C SER A 628 11.58 -3.33 -8.91
N MET A 629 11.68 -4.66 -8.97
CA MET A 629 11.70 -5.54 -7.80
C MET A 629 12.83 -5.15 -6.84
N TRP A 630 14.08 -5.05 -7.35
CA TRP A 630 15.24 -4.75 -6.51
C TRP A 630 15.17 -3.36 -5.86
N GLU A 631 14.77 -2.33 -6.61
CA GLU A 631 14.62 -0.97 -6.08
C GLU A 631 13.59 -0.92 -4.93
N ARG A 632 12.46 -1.64 -5.08
CA ARG A 632 11.41 -1.74 -4.05
C ARG A 632 11.91 -2.57 -2.87
N GLY A 633 12.49 -3.75 -3.11
CA GLY A 633 13.04 -4.64 -2.09
C GLY A 633 14.16 -4.00 -1.29
N TRP A 634 15.13 -3.38 -1.95
CA TRP A 634 16.22 -2.68 -1.27
C TRP A 634 15.76 -1.50 -0.43
N SER A 635 14.78 -0.75 -0.96
CA SER A 635 14.15 0.34 -0.20
C SER A 635 13.43 -0.16 1.05
N PHE A 636 12.82 -1.36 0.99
CA PHE A 636 12.21 -2.03 2.13
C PHE A 636 13.28 -2.45 3.15
N ILE A 637 14.27 -3.25 2.74
CA ILE A 637 15.35 -3.76 3.61
C ILE A 637 16.05 -2.61 4.36
N LYS A 638 16.46 -1.58 3.64
CA LYS A 638 17.20 -0.47 4.24
C LYS A 638 16.40 0.31 5.28
N LYS A 639 15.10 0.45 5.11
CA LYS A 639 14.26 1.33 5.94
C LYS A 639 13.50 0.56 7.01
N ALA A 640 12.93 -0.57 6.67
CA ALA A 640 12.26 -1.43 7.65
C ALA A 640 13.29 -2.01 8.61
N GLY A 641 14.40 -2.54 8.10
CA GLY A 641 15.45 -3.15 8.91
C GLY A 641 16.01 -2.23 10.01
N THR A 642 16.25 -0.94 9.72
CA THR A 642 16.78 -0.03 10.75
C THR A 642 15.77 0.30 11.84
N ILE A 643 14.51 0.49 11.52
CA ILE A 643 13.46 0.84 12.49
C ILE A 643 13.13 -0.38 13.33
N ILE A 644 12.98 -1.54 12.70
CA ILE A 644 12.63 -2.78 13.39
C ILE A 644 13.78 -3.20 14.29
N LEU A 645 15.02 -3.19 13.81
CA LEU A 645 16.20 -3.51 14.63
C LEU A 645 16.27 -2.65 15.90
N LEU A 646 16.06 -1.33 15.78
CA LEU A 646 16.05 -0.47 16.97
C LEU A 646 14.90 -0.83 17.91
N SER A 647 13.73 -1.15 17.34
CA SER A 647 12.54 -1.50 18.12
C SER A 647 12.70 -2.83 18.84
N THR A 648 13.28 -3.85 18.17
CA THR A 648 13.50 -5.17 18.78
C THR A 648 14.52 -5.09 19.92
N ILE A 649 15.59 -4.33 19.78
CA ILE A 649 16.54 -4.07 20.87
C ILE A 649 15.85 -3.41 22.07
N VAL A 650 14.97 -2.42 21.83
CA VAL A 650 14.23 -1.76 22.93
C VAL A 650 13.24 -2.72 23.58
N VAL A 651 12.51 -3.52 22.81
CA VAL A 651 11.58 -4.52 23.34
C VAL A 651 12.34 -5.58 24.11
N TRP A 652 13.40 -6.15 23.55
CA TRP A 652 14.26 -7.11 24.24
C TRP A 652 14.72 -6.56 25.59
N PHE A 653 15.29 -5.35 25.61
CA PHE A 653 15.74 -4.72 26.85
C PHE A 653 14.60 -4.55 27.86
N THR A 654 13.44 -4.11 27.45
CA THR A 654 12.29 -3.90 28.34
C THR A 654 11.63 -5.21 28.79
N SER A 655 11.79 -6.30 28.07
CA SER A 655 11.28 -7.64 28.42
C SER A 655 12.21 -8.36 29.37
N PHE A 656 13.53 -8.32 29.10
CA PHE A 656 14.52 -9.09 29.86
C PHE A 656 15.11 -8.34 31.06
N PHE A 657 14.80 -7.06 31.26
CA PHE A 657 15.24 -6.32 32.45
C PHE A 657 14.05 -5.85 33.26
N GLY A 658 14.20 -5.95 34.61
CA GLY A 658 13.13 -5.58 35.52
C GLY A 658 13.57 -5.50 36.96
N TRP A 659 12.62 -5.28 37.86
CA TRP A 659 12.83 -5.18 39.29
C TRP A 659 12.30 -6.44 39.99
N VAL A 660 13.21 -7.28 40.50
CA VAL A 660 12.85 -8.42 41.35
C VAL A 660 13.08 -7.97 42.80
N GLY A 661 12.00 -7.66 43.53
CA GLY A 661 12.06 -6.97 44.82
C GLY A 661 12.62 -5.55 44.65
N ASP A 662 13.70 -5.21 45.39
CA ASP A 662 14.33 -3.89 45.32
C ASP A 662 15.55 -3.82 44.36
N SER A 663 15.91 -4.92 43.70
CA SER A 663 17.09 -4.98 42.83
C SER A 663 16.69 -4.98 41.35
N PHE A 664 17.36 -4.11 40.57
CA PHE A 664 17.26 -4.11 39.13
C PHE A 664 18.21 -5.16 38.55
N GLN A 665 17.70 -6.15 37.85
CA GLN A 665 18.49 -7.25 37.30
C GLN A 665 17.92 -7.78 35.98
N MET A 666 18.71 -8.60 35.32
CA MET A 666 18.25 -9.37 34.16
C MET A 666 17.32 -10.49 34.67
N LEU A 667 16.19 -10.65 34.05
CA LEU A 667 15.19 -11.67 34.37
C LEU A 667 15.60 -13.02 33.78
N LYS A 668 15.10 -14.10 34.32
CA LYS A 668 15.35 -15.42 33.79
C LYS A 668 14.63 -15.61 32.42
N ALA A 669 15.28 -16.33 31.54
CA ALA A 669 14.73 -16.60 30.20
C ALA A 669 13.50 -17.52 30.21
N ASP A 670 13.26 -18.25 31.30
CA ASP A 670 12.14 -19.20 31.49
C ASP A 670 10.74 -18.53 31.59
N GLY A 671 10.66 -17.22 31.43
CA GLY A 671 9.38 -16.47 31.50
C GLY A 671 8.80 -16.32 32.93
N SER A 672 9.30 -17.06 33.93
CA SER A 672 8.74 -17.09 35.30
C SER A 672 8.74 -15.73 36.02
N GLN A 673 9.60 -14.79 35.60
CA GLN A 673 9.75 -13.45 36.20
C GLN A 673 9.27 -12.32 35.28
N MET A 674 8.57 -12.63 34.21
CA MET A 674 8.16 -11.63 33.18
C MET A 674 7.24 -10.55 33.74
N ASP A 675 6.50 -10.86 34.81
CA ASP A 675 5.68 -9.92 35.59
C ASP A 675 6.46 -8.77 36.21
N CYS A 676 7.77 -8.95 36.45
CA CYS A 676 8.69 -7.98 37.02
C CYS A 676 9.39 -7.13 35.97
N SER A 677 9.17 -7.41 34.64
CA SER A 677 9.84 -6.72 33.54
C SER A 677 9.42 -5.24 33.44
N ILE A 678 10.28 -4.43 32.84
CA ILE A 678 9.94 -3.03 32.52
C ILE A 678 8.71 -3.00 31.63
N LEU A 679 8.62 -3.90 30.65
CA LEU A 679 7.51 -3.98 29.72
C LEU A 679 6.18 -4.30 30.43
N ALA A 680 6.18 -5.26 31.37
CA ALA A 680 5.01 -5.57 32.20
C ALA A 680 4.59 -4.36 33.06
N ASN A 681 5.55 -3.64 33.65
CA ASN A 681 5.26 -2.44 34.41
C ASN A 681 4.67 -1.31 33.56
N ILE A 682 5.14 -1.14 32.33
CA ILE A 682 4.54 -0.23 31.37
C ILE A 682 3.12 -0.70 31.03
N GLY A 683 2.92 -1.99 30.78
CA GLY A 683 1.61 -2.58 30.53
C GLY A 683 0.64 -2.31 31.68
N LYS A 684 1.06 -2.58 32.93
CA LYS A 684 0.26 -2.29 34.15
C LYS A 684 -0.09 -0.80 34.29
N ALA A 685 0.81 0.10 33.89
CA ALA A 685 0.57 1.54 33.97
C ALA A 685 -0.46 2.05 32.95
N ILE A 686 -0.60 1.40 31.76
CA ILE A 686 -1.46 1.85 30.67
C ILE A 686 -2.70 0.97 30.43
N CYS A 687 -2.80 -0.22 31.05
CA CYS A 687 -3.90 -1.17 30.83
C CYS A 687 -5.30 -0.58 31.11
N TRP A 688 -5.39 0.39 32.03
CA TRP A 688 -6.64 1.10 32.33
C TRP A 688 -7.26 1.79 31.10
N ILE A 689 -6.45 2.17 30.11
CA ILE A 689 -6.92 2.78 28.84
C ILE A 689 -7.77 1.77 28.05
N PHE A 690 -7.43 0.49 28.14
CA PHE A 690 -8.10 -0.59 27.41
C PHE A 690 -9.21 -1.27 28.20
N ALA A 691 -9.34 -0.97 29.49
CA ALA A 691 -10.43 -1.47 30.33
C ALA A 691 -11.84 -1.20 29.74
N PRO A 692 -12.16 -0.02 29.12
CA PRO A 692 -13.43 0.20 28.45
C PRO A 692 -13.66 -0.68 27.23
N LEU A 693 -12.60 -1.25 26.64
CA LEU A 693 -12.68 -2.17 25.53
C LEU A 693 -12.97 -3.63 25.98
N GLY A 694 -12.91 -3.90 27.29
CA GLY A 694 -13.20 -5.19 27.90
C GLY A 694 -11.99 -6.06 28.17
N TRP A 695 -10.77 -5.61 27.81
CA TRP A 695 -9.51 -6.34 28.03
C TRP A 695 -8.46 -5.41 28.68
N GLY A 696 -8.73 -4.99 29.90
CA GLY A 696 -7.89 -4.10 30.71
C GLY A 696 -6.81 -4.83 31.52
N ASP A 697 -6.44 -6.04 31.18
CA ASP A 697 -5.31 -6.79 31.73
C ASP A 697 -3.99 -6.32 31.13
N TRP A 698 -2.90 -6.47 31.88
CA TRP A 698 -1.60 -6.01 31.42
C TRP A 698 -1.02 -6.90 30.31
N GLN A 699 -1.33 -8.20 30.32
CA GLN A 699 -0.87 -9.16 29.31
C GLN A 699 -1.39 -8.80 27.93
N ALA A 700 -2.71 -8.68 27.75
CA ALA A 700 -3.30 -8.25 26.50
C ALA A 700 -2.82 -6.85 26.06
N THR A 701 -2.60 -5.96 27.03
CA THR A 701 -2.05 -4.62 26.76
C THR A 701 -0.64 -4.70 26.20
N VAL A 702 0.22 -5.51 26.79
CA VAL A 702 1.59 -5.74 26.32
C VAL A 702 1.58 -6.36 24.94
N ALA A 703 0.76 -7.40 24.71
CA ALA A 703 0.62 -8.01 23.39
C ALA A 703 0.16 -7.01 22.30
N ALA A 704 -0.79 -6.13 22.62
CA ALA A 704 -1.21 -5.07 21.71
C ALA A 704 -0.09 -4.05 21.42
N VAL A 705 0.75 -3.73 22.39
CA VAL A 705 1.88 -2.80 22.25
C VAL A 705 3.03 -3.44 21.46
N THR A 706 3.40 -4.69 21.75
CA THR A 706 4.41 -5.42 20.97
C THR A 706 3.98 -5.64 19.54
N GLY A 707 2.68 -5.83 19.30
CA GLY A 707 2.08 -5.86 17.96
C GLY A 707 2.21 -4.56 17.15
N LEU A 708 2.66 -3.45 17.74
CA LEU A 708 3.05 -2.26 16.96
C LEU A 708 4.46 -2.40 16.36
N VAL A 709 5.32 -3.22 16.93
CA VAL A 709 6.65 -3.53 16.37
C VAL A 709 6.44 -4.36 15.10
N ALA A 710 5.82 -5.53 15.28
CA ALA A 710 5.41 -6.42 14.21
C ALA A 710 4.11 -7.12 14.65
N LYS A 711 3.16 -7.32 13.73
CA LYS A 711 1.82 -7.82 14.11
C LYS A 711 1.82 -9.30 14.50
N GLU A 712 2.72 -10.08 13.95
CA GLU A 712 3.01 -11.46 14.34
C GLU A 712 3.47 -11.58 15.79
N ASN A 713 4.17 -10.58 16.33
CA ASN A 713 4.61 -10.57 17.73
C ASN A 713 3.45 -10.61 18.74
N ILE A 714 2.22 -10.36 18.30
CA ILE A 714 1.04 -10.54 19.17
C ILE A 714 0.93 -12.00 19.58
N VAL A 715 1.08 -12.94 18.62
CA VAL A 715 0.97 -14.38 18.86
C VAL A 715 2.09 -14.84 19.82
N ALA A 716 3.34 -14.53 19.47
CA ALA A 716 4.49 -14.91 20.30
C ALA A 716 4.39 -14.33 21.73
N THR A 717 4.00 -13.06 21.86
CA THR A 717 3.82 -12.43 23.18
C THR A 717 2.67 -13.09 23.96
N MET A 718 1.57 -13.43 23.30
CA MET A 718 0.45 -14.10 23.95
C MET A 718 0.82 -15.54 24.31
N GLY A 719 1.56 -16.25 23.47
CA GLY A 719 2.14 -17.57 23.79
C GLY A 719 2.92 -17.57 25.09
N ILE A 720 3.86 -16.63 25.22
CA ILE A 720 4.69 -16.50 26.43
C ILE A 720 3.87 -16.08 27.66
N LEU A 721 2.95 -15.11 27.51
CA LEU A 721 2.23 -14.52 28.64
C LEU A 721 1.03 -15.35 29.13
N TYR A 722 0.46 -16.18 28.30
CA TYR A 722 -0.70 -17.02 28.60
C TYR A 722 -0.38 -18.55 28.57
N GLY A 723 0.84 -18.92 28.11
CA GLY A 723 1.29 -20.32 28.04
C GLY A 723 1.98 -20.85 29.31
N SER A 724 1.98 -20.06 30.42
CA SER A 724 2.61 -20.49 31.68
C SER A 724 1.68 -21.40 32.48
N GLY A 725 2.02 -22.71 32.58
CA GLY A 725 1.31 -23.70 33.39
C GLY A 725 0.97 -24.97 32.61
N ASP A 726 0.19 -25.85 33.23
CA ASP A 726 -0.23 -27.14 32.62
C ASP A 726 -1.34 -26.97 31.56
N ALA A 727 -1.87 -25.76 31.35
CA ALA A 727 -2.92 -25.49 30.40
C ALA A 727 -2.34 -24.93 29.11
N THR A 728 -2.86 -25.36 27.97
CA THR A 728 -2.44 -24.81 26.69
C THR A 728 -2.78 -23.33 26.56
N VAL A 729 -2.05 -22.61 25.71
CA VAL A 729 -2.29 -21.17 25.44
C VAL A 729 -3.75 -20.92 25.07
N TRP A 730 -4.34 -21.79 24.27
CA TRP A 730 -5.75 -21.66 23.83
C TRP A 730 -6.74 -21.80 24.98
N GLN A 731 -6.52 -22.76 25.89
CA GLN A 731 -7.36 -22.95 27.07
C GLN A 731 -7.29 -21.74 28.01
N THR A 732 -6.08 -21.19 28.20
CA THR A 732 -5.86 -20.01 29.03
C THR A 732 -6.50 -18.76 28.41
N LEU A 733 -6.38 -18.59 27.11
CA LEU A 733 -7.05 -17.50 26.36
C LEU A 733 -8.58 -17.63 26.41
N ALA A 734 -9.12 -18.83 26.21
CA ALA A 734 -10.56 -19.09 26.29
C ALA A 734 -11.14 -18.80 27.69
N SER A 735 -10.35 -18.99 28.75
CA SER A 735 -10.75 -18.65 30.11
C SER A 735 -10.63 -17.15 30.41
N SER A 736 -9.66 -16.47 29.81
CA SER A 736 -9.36 -15.04 30.04
C SER A 736 -10.23 -14.10 29.20
N PHE A 737 -10.60 -14.51 27.99
CA PHE A 737 -11.39 -13.73 27.06
C PHE A 737 -12.80 -14.33 26.87
N THR A 738 -13.81 -13.49 26.92
CA THR A 738 -15.13 -13.84 26.43
C THR A 738 -15.20 -13.62 24.91
N ALA A 739 -16.17 -14.21 24.21
CA ALA A 739 -16.39 -13.97 22.78
C ALA A 739 -16.50 -12.46 22.44
N VAL A 740 -17.09 -11.66 23.33
CA VAL A 740 -17.24 -10.21 23.16
C VAL A 740 -15.89 -9.49 23.33
N THR A 741 -15.16 -9.81 24.38
CA THR A 741 -13.86 -9.15 24.66
C THR A 741 -12.78 -9.58 23.67
N GLY A 742 -12.79 -10.84 23.26
CA GLY A 742 -11.90 -11.36 22.19
C GLY A 742 -12.17 -10.70 20.83
N MET A 743 -13.45 -10.54 20.46
CA MET A 743 -13.81 -9.78 19.25
C MET A 743 -13.39 -8.31 19.34
N SER A 744 -13.54 -7.68 20.49
CA SER A 744 -13.08 -6.31 20.72
C SER A 744 -11.56 -6.18 20.58
N PHE A 745 -10.78 -7.13 21.14
CA PHE A 745 -9.32 -7.20 21.02
C PHE A 745 -8.90 -7.40 19.56
N LEU A 746 -9.51 -8.36 18.86
CA LEU A 746 -9.25 -8.62 17.46
C LEU A 746 -9.47 -7.37 16.61
N VAL A 747 -10.61 -6.71 16.76
CA VAL A 747 -10.96 -5.53 15.95
C VAL A 747 -10.06 -4.34 16.26
N PHE A 748 -9.69 -4.13 17.52
CA PHE A 748 -8.74 -3.10 17.88
C PHE A 748 -7.38 -3.32 17.18
N ASN A 749 -6.80 -4.51 17.30
CA ASN A 749 -5.51 -4.82 16.69
C ASN A 749 -5.54 -4.87 15.15
N LEU A 750 -6.71 -5.17 14.59
CA LEU A 750 -6.93 -5.12 13.15
C LEU A 750 -6.89 -3.68 12.61
N LEU A 751 -7.59 -2.75 13.27
CA LEU A 751 -7.82 -1.38 12.79
C LEU A 751 -6.87 -0.33 13.38
N CYS A 752 -6.13 -0.61 14.46
CA CYS A 752 -5.18 0.33 15.07
C CYS A 752 -3.98 0.59 14.14
N ALA A 753 -3.09 1.47 14.57
CA ALA A 753 -1.86 1.79 13.86
C ALA A 753 -1.13 0.51 13.40
N PRO A 754 -0.60 0.48 12.18
CA PRO A 754 0.12 -0.68 11.65
C PRO A 754 1.48 -0.84 12.33
N CYS A 755 2.23 -1.88 11.94
CA CYS A 755 3.60 -2.10 12.43
C CYS A 755 4.53 -0.90 12.17
N PHE A 756 5.60 -0.78 12.95
CA PHE A 756 6.55 0.34 12.85
C PHE A 756 7.13 0.52 11.46
N ALA A 757 7.35 -0.57 10.72
CA ALA A 757 7.82 -0.51 9.34
C ALA A 757 6.80 0.18 8.42
N ALA A 758 5.52 -0.12 8.57
CA ALA A 758 4.45 0.55 7.83
C ALA A 758 4.26 2.01 8.30
N MET A 759 4.38 2.29 9.60
CA MET A 759 4.41 3.67 10.12
C MET A 759 5.57 4.47 9.52
N GLY A 760 6.75 3.86 9.35
CA GLY A 760 7.87 4.45 8.64
C GLY A 760 7.57 4.78 7.19
N ALA A 761 6.81 3.92 6.50
CA ALA A 761 6.32 4.18 5.15
C ALA A 761 5.30 5.34 5.13
N ILE A 762 4.34 5.37 6.06
CA ILE A 762 3.39 6.49 6.22
C ILE A 762 4.12 7.80 6.42
N LYS A 763 5.09 7.84 7.35
CA LYS A 763 5.90 9.05 7.62
C LYS A 763 6.59 9.59 6.38
N ARG A 764 7.13 8.69 5.56
CA ARG A 764 7.81 9.05 4.32
C ARG A 764 6.85 9.55 3.24
N GLU A 765 5.75 8.83 2.99
CA GLU A 765 4.81 9.16 1.92
C GLU A 765 3.97 10.40 2.28
N MET A 766 3.71 10.65 3.56
CA MET A 766 3.07 11.88 4.03
C MET A 766 3.99 13.11 3.93
N ASN A 767 5.31 12.91 4.00
CA ASN A 767 6.36 13.95 3.98
C ASN A 767 6.06 15.16 4.89
N ASN A 768 5.29 14.95 5.95
CA ASN A 768 4.88 15.99 6.89
C ASN A 768 4.56 15.36 8.26
N ALA A 769 5.25 15.82 9.31
CA ALA A 769 5.09 15.26 10.65
C ALA A 769 3.67 15.46 11.22
N LYS A 770 2.99 16.57 10.90
CA LYS A 770 1.61 16.80 11.37
C LYS A 770 0.64 15.80 10.77
N TRP A 771 0.78 15.50 9.48
CA TRP A 771 -0.05 14.53 8.79
C TRP A 771 0.25 13.10 9.23
N PHE A 772 1.51 12.80 9.54
CA PHE A 772 1.91 11.50 10.09
C PHE A 772 1.20 11.25 11.43
N TRP A 773 1.35 12.16 12.39
CA TRP A 773 0.72 11.98 13.71
C TRP A 773 -0.81 12.03 13.64
N PHE A 774 -1.37 12.80 12.72
CA PHE A 774 -2.81 12.79 12.45
C PHE A 774 -3.28 11.44 11.92
N ALA A 775 -2.54 10.81 11.00
CA ALA A 775 -2.86 9.49 10.46
C ALA A 775 -2.87 8.42 11.57
N ILE A 776 -1.77 8.34 12.35
CA ILE A 776 -1.66 7.37 13.45
C ILE A 776 -2.73 7.60 14.51
N GLY A 777 -2.97 8.87 14.89
CA GLY A 777 -4.03 9.21 15.86
C GLY A 777 -5.42 8.87 15.35
N TYR A 778 -5.67 9.04 14.04
CA TYR A 778 -6.94 8.67 13.41
C TYR A 778 -7.15 7.16 13.41
N GLU A 779 -6.15 6.37 13.00
CA GLU A 779 -6.21 4.91 12.98
C GLU A 779 -6.46 4.34 14.37
N CYS A 780 -5.67 4.75 15.37
CA CYS A 780 -5.86 4.32 16.76
C CYS A 780 -7.21 4.76 17.33
N GLY A 781 -7.61 6.01 17.10
CA GLY A 781 -8.89 6.54 17.58
C GLY A 781 -10.10 5.85 16.95
N PHE A 782 -10.04 5.58 15.64
CA PHE A 782 -11.08 4.85 14.94
C PHE A 782 -11.20 3.40 15.45
N ALA A 783 -10.06 2.71 15.59
CA ALA A 783 -10.01 1.36 16.16
C ALA A 783 -10.60 1.31 17.56
N TYR A 784 -10.22 2.27 18.41
CA TYR A 784 -10.71 2.36 19.79
C TYR A 784 -12.25 2.54 19.85
N VAL A 785 -12.79 3.44 19.02
CA VAL A 785 -14.24 3.70 18.96
C VAL A 785 -15.00 2.45 18.52
N ILE A 786 -14.54 1.76 17.49
CA ILE A 786 -15.19 0.55 16.98
C ILE A 786 -15.10 -0.59 18.00
N ALA A 787 -13.94 -0.83 18.59
CA ALA A 787 -13.74 -1.86 19.60
C ALA A 787 -14.60 -1.62 20.86
N LEU A 788 -14.70 -0.35 21.31
CA LEU A 788 -15.55 0.04 22.41
C LEU A 788 -17.04 -0.24 22.12
N MET A 789 -17.48 0.12 20.92
CA MET A 789 -18.87 -0.18 20.50
C MET A 789 -19.13 -1.69 20.50
N ILE A 790 -18.18 -2.50 20.00
CA ILE A 790 -18.30 -3.97 19.97
C ILE A 790 -18.44 -4.50 21.39
N ASN A 791 -17.59 -4.04 22.32
CA ASN A 791 -17.64 -4.49 23.71
C ASN A 791 -19.02 -4.21 24.35
N TYR A 792 -19.50 -2.96 24.31
CA TYR A 792 -20.74 -2.61 25.02
C TYR A 792 -22.00 -3.11 24.31
N PHE A 793 -22.04 -3.12 22.98
CA PHE A 793 -23.17 -3.75 22.27
C PHE A 793 -23.12 -5.27 22.42
N GLY A 794 -21.95 -5.89 22.40
CA GLY A 794 -21.80 -7.31 22.66
C GLY A 794 -22.33 -7.68 24.06
N LYS A 795 -21.95 -6.95 25.10
CA LYS A 795 -22.49 -7.13 26.47
C LYS A 795 -24.02 -6.92 26.54
N LEU A 796 -24.55 -5.99 25.77
CA LEU A 796 -26.00 -5.79 25.69
C LEU A 796 -26.69 -7.01 25.09
N PHE A 797 -26.19 -7.57 23.99
CA PHE A 797 -26.79 -8.73 23.30
C PHE A 797 -26.64 -10.04 24.08
N THR A 798 -25.55 -10.20 24.81
CA THR A 798 -25.29 -11.38 25.67
C THR A 798 -25.91 -11.27 27.04
N GLY A 799 -26.51 -10.12 27.40
CA GLY A 799 -27.08 -9.88 28.72
C GLY A 799 -26.03 -9.76 29.85
N ALA A 800 -24.74 -9.58 29.51
CA ALA A 800 -23.62 -9.52 30.47
C ALA A 800 -23.39 -8.11 31.04
N LEU A 801 -24.36 -7.20 30.96
CA LEU A 801 -24.26 -5.87 31.56
C LEU A 801 -24.35 -5.98 33.08
N ALA A 802 -23.27 -5.58 33.76
CA ALA A 802 -23.16 -5.62 35.22
C ALA A 802 -22.69 -4.26 35.76
N GLY A 803 -23.56 -3.56 36.47
CA GLY A 803 -23.23 -2.36 37.20
C GLY A 803 -23.35 -1.03 36.43
N ALA A 804 -23.18 0.07 37.17
CA ALA A 804 -23.35 1.43 36.65
C ALA A 804 -22.31 1.80 35.58
N GLY A 805 -21.08 1.22 35.65
CA GLY A 805 -20.03 1.45 34.68
C GLY A 805 -20.40 0.96 33.26
N ASP A 806 -20.99 -0.23 33.15
CA ASP A 806 -21.41 -0.78 31.86
C ASP A 806 -22.57 0.01 31.25
N ILE A 807 -23.47 0.55 32.09
CA ILE A 807 -24.58 1.40 31.61
C ILE A 807 -24.01 2.71 31.04
N ILE A 808 -23.05 3.34 31.73
CA ILE A 808 -22.38 4.55 31.24
C ILE A 808 -21.66 4.26 29.93
N GLY A 809 -20.92 3.16 29.86
CA GLY A 809 -20.21 2.73 28.64
C GLY A 809 -21.16 2.46 27.49
N LEU A 810 -22.32 1.84 27.72
CA LEU A 810 -23.34 1.61 26.72
C LEU A 810 -23.95 2.94 26.21
N ILE A 811 -24.19 3.91 27.07
CA ILE A 811 -24.65 5.25 26.67
C ILE A 811 -23.60 5.91 25.78
N VAL A 812 -22.31 5.83 26.17
CA VAL A 812 -21.21 6.35 25.35
C VAL A 812 -21.15 5.65 24.00
N ALA A 813 -21.32 4.32 23.93
CA ALA A 813 -21.35 3.56 22.69
C ALA A 813 -22.50 4.01 21.76
N PHE A 814 -23.70 4.25 22.31
CA PHE A 814 -24.82 4.80 21.53
C PHE A 814 -24.57 6.22 21.05
N LEU A 815 -23.94 7.08 21.85
CA LEU A 815 -23.57 8.43 21.43
C LEU A 815 -22.50 8.41 20.31
N LEU A 816 -21.52 7.51 20.41
CA LEU A 816 -20.52 7.31 19.37
C LEU A 816 -21.12 6.77 18.08
N LEU A 817 -22.03 5.80 18.18
CA LEU A 817 -22.78 5.29 17.03
C LEU A 817 -23.61 6.41 16.37
N ALA A 818 -24.33 7.18 17.16
CA ALA A 818 -25.10 8.33 16.66
C ALA A 818 -24.19 9.38 16.00
N ALA A 819 -23.03 9.67 16.60
CA ALA A 819 -22.02 10.56 16.02
C ALA A 819 -21.46 10.01 14.69
N LEU A 820 -21.19 8.72 14.61
CA LEU A 820 -20.70 8.05 13.40
C LEU A 820 -21.75 8.10 12.30
N ILE A 821 -23.03 7.78 12.62
CA ILE A 821 -24.15 7.89 11.68
C ILE A 821 -24.33 9.36 11.24
N TYR A 822 -24.26 10.30 12.17
CA TYR A 822 -24.33 11.73 11.83
C TYR A 822 -23.23 12.14 10.86
N LEU A 823 -21.98 11.69 11.08
CA LEU A 823 -20.85 11.97 10.18
C LEU A 823 -21.05 11.32 8.82
N LEU A 824 -21.66 10.13 8.75
CA LEU A 824 -21.98 9.43 7.50
C LEU A 824 -23.12 10.11 6.72
N VAL A 825 -24.17 10.60 7.42
CA VAL A 825 -25.36 11.19 6.79
C VAL A 825 -25.21 12.68 6.54
N ARG A 826 -24.37 13.38 7.32
CA ARG A 826 -24.15 14.81 7.19
C ARG A 826 -23.91 15.20 5.71
N PRO A 827 -24.63 16.22 5.18
CA PRO A 827 -24.44 16.66 3.80
C PRO A 827 -23.01 17.16 3.59
N TYR A 828 -22.49 16.92 2.39
CA TYR A 828 -21.21 17.41 1.94
C TYR A 828 -21.20 18.94 2.02
N LYS A 829 -20.22 19.53 2.70
CA LYS A 829 -19.98 20.96 2.60
C LYS A 829 -18.92 21.16 1.50
N GLU A 830 -19.33 21.75 0.40
CA GLU A 830 -18.37 22.23 -0.59
C GLU A 830 -17.27 23.03 0.12
N SER A 831 -16.05 22.52 0.04
CA SER A 831 -14.93 23.31 0.48
C SER A 831 -14.57 24.26 -0.68
N LYS A 832 -14.40 25.50 -0.37
CA LYS A 832 -13.68 26.40 -1.27
C LYS A 832 -12.40 25.71 -1.71
N LYS A 833 -12.22 25.56 -3.03
CA LYS A 833 -11.08 24.91 -3.69
C LYS A 833 -9.78 25.33 -3.02
N LEU A 834 -8.83 24.44 -2.86
CA LEU A 834 -7.54 24.64 -2.19
C LEU A 834 -6.85 25.91 -2.69
N GLY A 835 -7.05 26.99 -1.97
CA GLY A 835 -6.27 28.21 -2.15
C GLY A 835 -4.85 27.98 -1.64
N VAL A 836 -3.98 27.39 -2.45
CA VAL A 836 -2.54 27.43 -2.20
C VAL A 836 -2.14 28.89 -2.42
N LYS A 837 -2.01 29.66 -1.34
CA LYS A 837 -1.33 30.94 -1.35
C LYS A 837 0.14 30.68 -1.63
N VAL A 838 0.53 30.63 -2.89
CA VAL A 838 1.92 30.74 -3.29
C VAL A 838 2.32 32.19 -2.96
N LYS A 839 3.03 32.40 -1.87
CA LYS A 839 3.72 33.67 -1.64
C LYS A 839 4.84 33.75 -2.67
N VAL A 840 4.59 34.43 -3.74
CA VAL A 840 5.66 34.93 -4.62
C VAL A 840 6.40 35.98 -3.80
N THR A 841 7.54 35.60 -3.26
CA THR A 841 8.52 36.58 -2.77
C THR A 841 9.09 37.28 -3.99
N LYS A 842 8.84 38.60 -4.09
CA LYS A 842 9.43 39.51 -5.08
C LYS A 842 10.95 39.49 -5.07
#